data_8a62f71c9bc332347584cccb28eba4b7
#
_entry.id   8a62f71c9bc332347584cccb28eba4b7
#
_cell.length_a   1.000
_cell.length_b   1.000
_cell.length_c   1.000
_cell.angle_alpha   90.00
_cell.angle_beta   90.00
_cell.angle_gamma   90.00
#
_symmetry.space_group_name_H-M   'P 1'
#
loop_
_entity.id
_entity.type
_entity.pdbx_description
1 polymer ?
#
loop_
_entity_poly.entity_id
_entity_poly.type
_entity_poly.pdbx_seq_one_letter_code
_entity_poly.pdbx_strand_id
1 'polypeptide(L)'
;MRRLLTLASLALLPLPAWAASERIAGALETELQPPAITTHQITQYLARRTPTPPVPWTSADWGAEARRLRRRLLEDVVLHGWPREWVNAPPRIEDLGVVDFTSAYRVRKLRYEVVPGYRAPAILCEPAQVAKPMPGVLNLVGHEANGKAVAHAQHRCVAFAKLGMVALTPEWPGFGELAHPDNAHDLAAHLDLVGANGIGFFYLAMQRALDVLAQRPRVDASRLGVTGLSGGGWQSVVLGALDERVAVVVEVAGIGSLDTTLTHPSETDEIEENATDLARTIDYPHLVALRAPRPTLLIHNTNDECCFRAALVKPAIHDAVKPFFALLGRPQNLAWHENVEPGTHNYERDNRRTAYRFFAEHFGLPKPADDPATEDDVKSAAALTVGVPANNLTILGVAKTLAARLQRPALGPRAVERAKLAGVLRYRPSSVARSWRLWSERREELTTLSYRFELDDGLGATAVWLTPTGARADAPLTIVLHDGGRRAADDVVARSLARGEHVLALDLLFFGEMVPEQPVSPGADLGVDATARPQRTGANYQMLVNTLGARPLGIQASHLLGVARWATGVAGQRRVRVETTGVRTQMVALAAAALESRAIDRVVSREAMPSLRHLLDERVQFRVAPELFCLDLYKEFDVDRLTALAEPTAVHHEGGRP
;
A
#
# COMPACT_ATOMS: atom_id res chain seq x y z
N MET A 1 -11.40 -47.06 75.80
CA MET A 1 -10.96 -45.73 75.34
C MET A 1 -10.72 -45.75 73.84
N ARG A 2 -11.75 -45.37 73.04
CA ARG A 2 -11.65 -45.23 71.57
C ARG A 2 -11.39 -43.78 71.24
N ARG A 3 -10.24 -43.50 70.61
CA ARG A 3 -9.91 -42.15 70.06
C ARG A 3 -10.55 -42.05 68.66
N LEU A 4 -11.47 -41.13 68.54
CA LEU A 4 -11.96 -40.65 67.23
C LEU A 4 -10.91 -39.74 66.60
N LEU A 5 -10.44 -40.11 65.41
CA LEU A 5 -9.68 -39.22 64.51
C LEU A 5 -10.70 -38.48 63.64
N THR A 6 -10.86 -37.20 63.85
CA THR A 6 -11.60 -36.29 62.99
C THR A 6 -10.68 -35.86 61.82
N LEU A 7 -10.99 -36.34 60.61
CA LEU A 7 -10.42 -35.81 59.38
C LEU A 7 -11.06 -34.42 59.08
N ALA A 8 -10.28 -33.37 59.22
CA ALA A 8 -10.67 -32.05 58.78
C ALA A 8 -10.48 -31.99 57.24
N SER A 9 -11.59 -32.01 56.52
CA SER A 9 -11.59 -31.67 55.07
C SER A 9 -11.31 -30.20 54.94
N LEU A 10 -10.09 -29.84 54.51
CA LEU A 10 -9.83 -28.49 54.02
C LEU A 10 -10.63 -28.24 52.75
N ALA A 11 -11.73 -27.53 52.86
CA ALA A 11 -12.41 -26.95 51.72
C ALA A 11 -11.50 -25.89 51.09
N LEU A 12 -10.96 -26.15 49.94
CA LEU A 12 -10.28 -25.16 49.12
C LEU A 12 -11.29 -24.05 48.78
N LEU A 13 -11.14 -22.90 49.42
CA LEU A 13 -11.91 -21.70 49.06
C LEU A 13 -11.50 -21.27 47.63
N PRO A 14 -12.47 -20.95 46.74
CA PRO A 14 -12.15 -20.46 45.43
C PRO A 14 -11.34 -19.16 45.59
N LEU A 15 -10.27 -19.05 44.84
CA LEU A 15 -9.44 -17.82 44.79
C LEU A 15 -10.30 -16.60 44.43
N PRO A 16 -10.03 -15.43 45.01
CA PRO A 16 -10.74 -14.23 44.63
C PRO A 16 -10.50 -13.93 43.12
N ALA A 17 -11.54 -13.48 42.42
CA ALA A 17 -11.54 -13.28 40.95
C ALA A 17 -10.33 -12.44 40.43
N TRP A 18 -9.79 -11.52 41.24
CA TRP A 18 -8.62 -10.72 40.87
C TRP A 18 -7.32 -11.57 40.78
N ALA A 19 -7.13 -12.57 41.63
CA ALA A 19 -5.95 -13.43 41.60
C ALA A 19 -5.94 -14.36 40.36
N ALA A 20 -7.12 -14.73 39.85
CA ALA A 20 -7.26 -15.48 38.62
C ALA A 20 -6.96 -14.55 37.39
N SER A 21 -7.40 -13.30 37.43
CA SER A 21 -7.13 -12.31 36.36
C SER A 21 -5.65 -11.99 36.22
N GLU A 22 -4.94 -11.73 37.33
CA GLU A 22 -3.48 -11.46 37.31
C GLU A 22 -2.67 -12.65 36.75
N ARG A 23 -3.10 -13.89 37.01
CA ARG A 23 -2.43 -15.08 36.48
C ARG A 23 -2.65 -15.25 34.98
N ILE A 24 -3.85 -14.98 34.50
CA ILE A 24 -4.16 -15.00 33.08
C ILE A 24 -3.33 -13.94 32.37
N ALA A 25 -3.36 -12.70 32.86
CA ALA A 25 -2.57 -11.61 32.30
C ALA A 25 -1.07 -11.97 32.26
N GLY A 26 -0.49 -12.48 33.37
CA GLY A 26 0.91 -12.89 33.42
C GLY A 26 1.26 -14.00 32.42
N ALA A 27 0.36 -14.96 32.17
CA ALA A 27 0.57 -15.98 31.16
C ALA A 27 0.52 -15.41 29.72
N LEU A 28 -0.34 -14.42 29.47
CA LEU A 28 -0.48 -13.78 28.15
C LEU A 28 0.65 -12.78 27.87
N GLU A 29 1.29 -12.21 28.90
CA GLU A 29 2.41 -11.26 28.77
C GLU A 29 3.73 -11.92 28.34
N THR A 30 3.90 -13.23 28.53
CA THR A 30 5.14 -13.94 28.21
C THR A 30 5.50 -13.75 26.73
N GLU A 31 6.70 -13.24 26.45
CA GLU A 31 7.23 -13.15 25.09
C GLU A 31 7.57 -14.54 24.56
N LEU A 32 7.03 -14.90 23.40
CA LEU A 32 7.21 -16.20 22.74
C LEU A 32 8.08 -16.10 21.48
N GLN A 33 8.14 -14.93 20.87
CA GLN A 33 8.96 -14.66 19.69
C GLN A 33 9.42 -13.20 19.64
N PRO A 34 10.72 -12.93 19.56
CA PRO A 34 11.22 -11.58 19.30
C PRO A 34 10.74 -11.05 17.95
N PRO A 35 10.36 -9.75 17.83
CA PRO A 35 9.88 -9.14 16.60
C PRO A 35 10.83 -9.30 15.40
N ALA A 36 12.15 -9.32 15.64
CA ALA A 36 13.17 -9.56 14.61
C ALA A 36 12.99 -10.88 13.84
N ILE A 37 12.48 -11.93 14.50
CA ILE A 37 12.18 -13.20 13.84
C ILE A 37 11.00 -13.03 12.88
N THR A 38 9.94 -12.35 13.31
CA THR A 38 8.79 -12.04 12.44
C THR A 38 9.23 -11.20 11.25
N THR A 39 10.08 -10.18 11.48
CA THR A 39 10.67 -9.35 10.43
C THR A 39 11.45 -10.20 9.42
N HIS A 40 12.32 -11.09 9.90
CA HIS A 40 13.06 -12.00 9.03
C HIS A 40 12.11 -12.90 8.20
N GLN A 41 11.10 -13.51 8.83
CA GLN A 41 10.15 -14.38 8.17
C GLN A 41 9.38 -13.66 7.05
N ILE A 42 8.85 -12.45 7.34
CA ILE A 42 8.11 -11.68 6.32
C ILE A 42 9.02 -11.19 5.20
N THR A 43 10.24 -10.75 5.49
CA THR A 43 11.21 -10.35 4.47
C THR A 43 11.54 -11.53 3.54
N GLN A 44 11.79 -12.73 4.08
CA GLN A 44 12.03 -13.94 3.29
C GLN A 44 10.78 -14.35 2.47
N TYR A 45 9.58 -14.18 3.03
CA TYR A 45 8.33 -14.44 2.33
C TYR A 45 8.16 -13.53 1.12
N LEU A 46 8.46 -12.23 1.26
CA LEU A 46 8.39 -11.24 0.20
C LEU A 46 9.49 -11.45 -0.85
N ALA A 47 10.75 -11.64 -0.42
CA ALA A 47 11.89 -11.84 -1.33
C ALA A 47 11.69 -13.02 -2.30
N ARG A 48 11.11 -14.14 -1.83
CA ARG A 48 10.77 -15.28 -2.69
C ARG A 48 9.68 -14.98 -3.73
N ARG A 49 9.00 -13.85 -3.64
CA ARG A 49 7.90 -13.43 -4.52
C ARG A 49 8.25 -12.23 -5.40
N THR A 50 9.37 -11.58 -5.10
CA THR A 50 9.86 -10.45 -5.91
C THR A 50 10.15 -10.92 -7.33
N PRO A 51 9.61 -10.24 -8.36
CA PRO A 51 9.85 -10.60 -9.74
C PRO A 51 11.34 -10.51 -10.10
N THR A 52 11.81 -11.49 -10.83
CA THR A 52 13.19 -11.47 -11.35
C THR A 52 13.34 -10.33 -12.35
N PRO A 53 14.44 -9.57 -12.33
CA PRO A 53 14.70 -8.56 -13.34
C PRO A 53 14.53 -9.10 -14.76
N PRO A 54 14.03 -8.30 -15.70
CA PRO A 54 13.79 -8.78 -17.06
C PRO A 54 15.10 -9.14 -17.76
N VAL A 55 15.03 -10.15 -18.62
CA VAL A 55 16.18 -10.58 -19.44
C VAL A 55 15.76 -10.53 -20.92
N PRO A 56 16.43 -9.74 -21.77
CA PRO A 56 16.10 -9.67 -23.19
C PRO A 56 16.70 -10.89 -23.93
N TRP A 57 15.90 -11.47 -24.84
CA TRP A 57 16.33 -12.58 -25.69
C TRP A 57 16.64 -12.11 -27.12
N THR A 58 15.61 -11.56 -27.79
CA THR A 58 15.74 -10.90 -29.09
C THR A 58 14.97 -9.60 -29.09
N SER A 59 15.25 -8.70 -30.06
CA SER A 59 14.52 -7.45 -30.21
C SER A 59 13.04 -7.65 -30.54
N ALA A 60 12.72 -8.67 -31.32
CA ALA A 60 11.35 -9.01 -31.70
C ALA A 60 10.57 -9.56 -30.49
N ASP A 61 11.16 -10.45 -29.72
CA ASP A 61 10.57 -11.02 -28.51
C ASP A 61 10.32 -9.97 -27.46
N TRP A 62 11.30 -9.07 -27.22
CA TRP A 62 11.12 -7.98 -26.28
C TRP A 62 10.01 -7.02 -26.73
N GLY A 63 9.93 -6.67 -28.02
CA GLY A 63 8.88 -5.80 -28.53
C GLY A 63 7.47 -6.38 -28.31
N ALA A 64 7.30 -7.69 -28.49
CA ALA A 64 6.04 -8.37 -28.20
C ALA A 64 5.73 -8.42 -26.69
N GLU A 65 6.73 -8.77 -25.89
CA GLU A 65 6.60 -8.86 -24.43
C GLU A 65 6.34 -7.49 -23.80
N ALA A 66 7.02 -6.43 -24.22
CA ALA A 66 6.79 -5.08 -23.75
C ALA A 66 5.35 -4.60 -23.98
N ARG A 67 4.80 -4.87 -25.18
CA ARG A 67 3.38 -4.57 -25.46
C ARG A 67 2.44 -5.39 -24.57
N ARG A 68 2.74 -6.67 -24.34
CA ARG A 68 1.95 -7.54 -23.47
C ARG A 68 1.97 -7.07 -22.02
N LEU A 69 3.18 -6.77 -21.48
CA LEU A 69 3.35 -6.29 -20.11
C LEU A 69 2.64 -4.95 -19.89
N ARG A 70 2.83 -3.99 -20.80
CA ARG A 70 2.19 -2.66 -20.72
C ARG A 70 0.66 -2.80 -20.70
N ARG A 71 0.09 -3.57 -21.63
CA ARG A 71 -1.37 -3.80 -21.69
C ARG A 71 -1.88 -4.43 -20.40
N ARG A 72 -1.24 -5.52 -19.94
CA ARG A 72 -1.66 -6.20 -18.70
C ARG A 72 -1.53 -5.29 -17.48
N LEU A 73 -0.46 -4.52 -17.40
CA LEU A 73 -0.28 -3.59 -16.27
C LEU A 73 -1.36 -2.51 -16.28
N LEU A 74 -1.71 -1.97 -17.45
CA LEU A 74 -2.78 -0.98 -17.57
C LEU A 74 -4.16 -1.59 -17.27
N GLU A 75 -4.50 -2.72 -17.87
CA GLU A 75 -5.85 -3.30 -17.80
C GLU A 75 -6.10 -4.05 -16.49
N ASP A 76 -5.14 -4.90 -16.08
CA ASP A 76 -5.33 -5.83 -14.96
C ASP A 76 -4.95 -5.21 -13.60
N VAL A 77 -4.16 -4.12 -13.59
CA VAL A 77 -3.67 -3.49 -12.37
C VAL A 77 -4.08 -2.03 -12.30
N VAL A 78 -3.48 -1.16 -13.10
CA VAL A 78 -3.62 0.30 -12.96
C VAL A 78 -5.07 0.76 -13.12
N LEU A 79 -5.75 0.30 -14.15
CA LEU A 79 -7.13 0.67 -14.46
C LEU A 79 -8.14 -0.38 -14.02
N HIS A 80 -7.71 -1.38 -13.21
CA HIS A 80 -8.62 -2.38 -12.67
C HIS A 80 -9.80 -1.72 -11.96
N GLY A 81 -11.01 -2.07 -12.37
CA GLY A 81 -12.26 -1.64 -11.76
C GLY A 81 -12.67 -0.18 -11.98
N TRP A 82 -11.85 0.62 -12.64
CA TRP A 82 -12.22 1.99 -12.98
C TRP A 82 -13.31 2.03 -14.05
N PRO A 83 -14.33 2.90 -13.90
CA PRO A 83 -15.37 3.05 -14.93
C PRO A 83 -14.77 3.48 -16.26
N ARG A 84 -15.06 2.75 -17.33
CA ARG A 84 -14.50 3.04 -18.66
C ARG A 84 -14.87 4.45 -19.15
N GLU A 85 -16.06 4.92 -18.82
CA GLU A 85 -16.51 6.27 -19.14
C GLU A 85 -15.70 7.35 -18.40
N TRP A 86 -15.11 7.03 -17.24
CA TRP A 86 -14.20 7.93 -16.55
C TRP A 86 -12.80 7.88 -17.18
N VAL A 87 -12.31 6.69 -17.48
CA VAL A 87 -10.99 6.50 -18.11
C VAL A 87 -10.91 7.17 -19.48
N ASN A 88 -11.97 7.06 -20.29
CA ASN A 88 -11.99 7.57 -21.66
C ASN A 88 -12.56 8.99 -21.78
N ALA A 89 -12.93 9.65 -20.69
CA ALA A 89 -13.46 11.01 -20.72
C ALA A 89 -12.40 11.97 -21.29
N PRO A 90 -12.76 12.88 -22.19
CA PRO A 90 -11.85 13.92 -22.62
C PRO A 90 -11.56 14.88 -21.45
N PRO A 91 -10.35 15.47 -21.36
CA PRO A 91 -10.04 16.39 -20.29
C PRO A 91 -10.91 17.65 -20.42
N ARG A 92 -11.54 18.03 -19.30
CA ARG A 92 -12.24 19.33 -19.19
C ARG A 92 -11.25 20.33 -18.64
N ILE A 93 -10.95 21.38 -19.42
CA ILE A 93 -9.90 22.35 -19.09
C ILE A 93 -10.53 23.72 -18.91
N GLU A 94 -10.21 24.37 -17.82
CA GLU A 94 -10.53 25.78 -17.55
C GLU A 94 -9.22 26.57 -17.65
N ASP A 95 -9.13 27.49 -18.61
CA ASP A 95 -8.02 28.43 -18.76
C ASP A 95 -8.37 29.73 -18.02
N LEU A 96 -7.69 29.97 -16.92
CA LEU A 96 -7.96 31.09 -16.02
C LEU A 96 -7.08 32.33 -16.34
N GLY A 97 -6.36 32.28 -17.45
CA GLY A 97 -5.61 33.42 -17.98
C GLY A 97 -4.16 33.48 -17.56
N VAL A 98 -3.49 34.49 -18.08
CA VAL A 98 -2.07 34.80 -17.80
C VAL A 98 -1.96 35.57 -16.50
N VAL A 99 -1.08 35.17 -15.61
CA VAL A 99 -0.85 35.80 -14.30
C VAL A 99 0.53 36.38 -14.12
N ASP A 100 1.47 36.01 -14.99
CA ASP A 100 2.78 36.63 -15.06
C ASP A 100 3.27 36.66 -16.52
N PHE A 101 4.00 37.70 -16.87
CA PHE A 101 4.44 37.91 -18.21
C PHE A 101 5.77 38.69 -18.24
N THR A 102 6.72 38.18 -19.00
CA THR A 102 7.98 38.83 -19.31
C THR A 102 8.21 38.84 -20.83
N SER A 103 9.28 39.46 -21.30
CA SER A 103 9.69 39.35 -22.71
C SER A 103 10.11 37.93 -23.10
N ALA A 104 10.46 37.09 -22.14
CA ALA A 104 10.96 35.73 -22.37
C ALA A 104 9.86 34.65 -22.24
N TYR A 105 8.94 34.79 -21.28
CA TYR A 105 7.95 33.74 -20.98
C TYR A 105 6.61 34.31 -20.46
N ARG A 106 5.61 33.43 -20.38
CA ARG A 106 4.31 33.69 -19.76
C ARG A 106 3.98 32.57 -18.78
N VAL A 107 3.32 32.91 -17.67
CA VAL A 107 2.76 31.96 -16.70
C VAL A 107 1.25 32.05 -16.75
N ARG A 108 0.61 30.90 -16.90
CA ARG A 108 -0.84 30.77 -17.04
C ARG A 108 -1.40 29.83 -15.97
N LYS A 109 -2.54 30.16 -15.40
CA LYS A 109 -3.28 29.31 -14.48
C LYS A 109 -4.28 28.44 -15.23
N LEU A 110 -4.26 27.15 -14.97
CA LEU A 110 -5.19 26.16 -15.51
C LEU A 110 -5.82 25.34 -14.39
N ARG A 111 -7.02 24.85 -14.66
CA ARG A 111 -7.65 23.82 -13.85
C ARG A 111 -8.27 22.79 -14.78
N TYR A 112 -8.14 21.50 -14.44
CA TYR A 112 -8.65 20.43 -15.28
C TYR A 112 -9.28 19.31 -14.44
N GLU A 113 -10.22 18.56 -15.03
CA GLU A 113 -10.89 17.45 -14.37
C GLU A 113 -10.07 16.16 -14.55
N VAL A 114 -9.71 15.51 -13.45
CA VAL A 114 -8.99 14.21 -13.41
C VAL A 114 -9.98 13.07 -13.61
N VAL A 115 -10.98 13.01 -12.75
CA VAL A 115 -12.16 12.15 -12.83
C VAL A 115 -13.40 12.99 -12.51
N PRO A 116 -14.61 12.56 -12.87
CA PRO A 116 -15.80 13.37 -12.63
C PRO A 116 -15.90 13.92 -11.21
N GLY A 117 -15.90 15.24 -11.10
CA GLY A 117 -15.98 15.95 -9.83
C GLY A 117 -14.66 16.17 -9.09
N TYR A 118 -13.54 15.58 -9.53
CA TYR A 118 -12.21 15.85 -8.99
C TYR A 118 -11.42 16.71 -9.98
N ARG A 119 -11.11 17.93 -9.62
CA ARG A 119 -10.37 18.89 -10.45
C ARG A 119 -9.03 19.22 -9.80
N ALA A 120 -8.00 19.28 -10.63
CA ALA A 120 -6.63 19.62 -10.24
C ALA A 120 -6.22 20.98 -10.80
N PRO A 121 -5.65 21.89 -9.98
CA PRO A 121 -4.97 23.09 -10.43
C PRO A 121 -3.66 22.77 -11.15
N ALA A 122 -3.22 23.66 -12.06
CA ALA A 122 -1.93 23.58 -12.71
C ALA A 122 -1.41 24.95 -13.11
N ILE A 123 -0.09 25.05 -13.23
CA ILE A 123 0.61 26.20 -13.79
C ILE A 123 1.24 25.80 -15.13
N LEU A 124 1.02 26.60 -16.16
CA LEU A 124 1.63 26.45 -17.47
C LEU A 124 2.63 27.59 -17.71
N CYS A 125 3.90 27.23 -17.94
CA CYS A 125 4.94 28.17 -18.40
C CYS A 125 5.14 27.96 -19.89
N GLU A 126 5.03 29.04 -20.66
CA GLU A 126 5.20 28.99 -22.12
C GLU A 126 6.09 30.16 -22.59
N PRO A 127 6.93 29.98 -23.63
CA PRO A 127 7.68 31.11 -24.22
C PRO A 127 6.76 32.26 -24.61
N ALA A 128 7.21 33.49 -24.43
CA ALA A 128 6.44 34.69 -24.80
C ALA A 128 6.14 34.75 -26.30
N GLN A 129 7.12 34.35 -27.10
CA GLN A 129 7.03 34.33 -28.56
C GLN A 129 7.13 32.91 -29.09
N VAL A 130 6.27 32.57 -30.04
CA VAL A 130 6.15 31.21 -30.61
C VAL A 130 6.00 31.34 -32.13
N ALA A 131 7.01 30.89 -32.86
CA ALA A 131 6.97 30.84 -34.32
C ALA A 131 6.47 29.50 -34.87
N LYS A 132 6.59 28.41 -34.10
CA LYS A 132 6.20 27.03 -34.49
C LYS A 132 5.83 26.22 -33.25
N PRO A 133 5.11 25.07 -33.38
CA PRO A 133 4.85 24.18 -32.25
C PRO A 133 6.16 23.73 -31.56
N MET A 134 6.14 23.69 -30.23
CA MET A 134 7.30 23.45 -29.37
C MET A 134 7.13 22.14 -28.61
N PRO A 135 8.22 21.53 -28.14
CA PRO A 135 8.11 20.40 -27.21
C PRO A 135 7.32 20.77 -25.94
N GLY A 136 6.58 19.81 -25.41
CA GLY A 136 5.88 19.93 -24.13
C GLY A 136 6.57 19.11 -23.05
N VAL A 137 6.73 19.66 -21.85
CA VAL A 137 7.29 18.96 -20.69
C VAL A 137 6.27 18.97 -19.56
N LEU A 138 5.88 17.81 -19.09
CA LEU A 138 5.13 17.66 -17.86
C LEU A 138 6.13 17.70 -16.69
N ASN A 139 6.09 18.78 -15.92
CA ASN A 139 7.00 19.07 -14.82
C ASN A 139 6.33 18.65 -13.50
N LEU A 140 6.55 17.42 -13.11
CA LEU A 140 5.87 16.77 -12.00
C LEU A 140 6.49 17.15 -10.65
N VAL A 141 5.64 17.24 -9.63
CA VAL A 141 6.02 17.46 -8.23
C VAL A 141 5.70 16.20 -7.42
N GLY A 142 6.53 15.93 -6.40
CA GLY A 142 6.30 14.84 -5.45
C GLY A 142 5.51 15.30 -4.23
N HIS A 143 5.88 14.80 -3.05
CA HIS A 143 5.20 15.02 -1.77
C HIS A 143 5.59 16.36 -1.14
N GLU A 144 5.38 17.44 -1.88
CA GLU A 144 5.77 18.80 -1.49
C GLU A 144 4.61 19.58 -0.88
N ALA A 145 4.74 20.03 0.36
CA ALA A 145 3.67 20.76 1.06
C ALA A 145 3.13 21.97 0.26
N ASN A 146 4.00 22.66 -0.48
CA ASN A 146 3.60 23.77 -1.36
C ASN A 146 3.19 23.34 -2.77
N GLY A 147 3.20 22.02 -3.06
CA GLY A 147 2.82 21.45 -4.34
C GLY A 147 3.51 22.13 -5.53
N LYS A 148 2.75 22.46 -6.56
CA LYS A 148 3.26 23.14 -7.78
C LYS A 148 3.95 24.47 -7.51
N ALA A 149 3.77 25.09 -6.35
CA ALA A 149 4.36 26.36 -5.98
C ALA A 149 5.74 26.22 -5.30
N VAL A 150 6.27 25.00 -5.10
CA VAL A 150 7.60 24.79 -4.55
C VAL A 150 8.67 25.39 -5.47
N ALA A 151 9.69 26.01 -4.89
CA ALA A 151 10.66 26.82 -5.65
C ALA A 151 11.35 26.01 -6.77
N HIS A 152 11.84 24.81 -6.48
CA HIS A 152 12.53 23.98 -7.50
C HIS A 152 11.62 23.58 -8.68
N ALA A 153 10.29 23.45 -8.49
CA ALA A 153 9.36 23.19 -9.58
C ALA A 153 9.12 24.44 -10.43
N GLN A 154 9.08 25.63 -9.79
CA GLN A 154 8.98 26.91 -10.50
C GLN A 154 10.24 27.19 -11.33
N HIS A 155 11.45 26.98 -10.76
CA HIS A 155 12.71 27.06 -11.50
C HIS A 155 12.66 26.24 -12.79
N ARG A 156 12.24 24.97 -12.71
CA ARG A 156 12.11 24.11 -13.89
C ARG A 156 11.06 24.61 -14.88
N CYS A 157 9.88 25.02 -14.41
CA CYS A 157 8.79 25.50 -15.26
C CYS A 157 9.24 26.68 -16.11
N VAL A 158 9.83 27.70 -15.47
CA VAL A 158 10.32 28.92 -16.15
C VAL A 158 11.52 28.62 -17.03
N ALA A 159 12.47 27.79 -16.57
CA ALA A 159 13.64 27.42 -17.36
C ALA A 159 13.26 26.72 -18.66
N PHE A 160 12.33 25.77 -18.62
CA PHE A 160 11.81 25.12 -19.84
C PHE A 160 11.22 26.13 -20.81
N ALA A 161 10.47 27.13 -20.34
CA ALA A 161 9.93 28.18 -21.21
C ALA A 161 11.03 29.02 -21.81
N LYS A 162 12.05 29.45 -21.04
CA LYS A 162 13.23 30.17 -21.53
C LYS A 162 14.03 29.36 -22.56
N LEU A 163 14.00 28.04 -22.47
CA LEU A 163 14.65 27.09 -23.39
C LEU A 163 13.81 26.71 -24.62
N GLY A 164 12.63 27.30 -24.80
CA GLY A 164 11.77 27.06 -25.97
C GLY A 164 10.88 25.85 -25.87
N MET A 165 10.53 25.43 -24.66
CA MET A 165 9.59 24.33 -24.37
C MET A 165 8.38 24.90 -23.63
N VAL A 166 7.23 24.20 -23.72
CA VAL A 166 6.04 24.48 -22.90
C VAL A 166 6.05 23.54 -21.70
N ALA A 167 6.02 24.06 -20.49
CA ALA A 167 6.02 23.23 -19.28
C ALA A 167 4.69 23.36 -18.53
N LEU A 168 4.08 22.22 -18.18
CA LEU A 168 2.89 22.13 -17.32
C LEU A 168 3.29 21.53 -15.97
N THR A 169 3.05 22.27 -14.89
CA THR A 169 3.24 21.80 -13.52
C THR A 169 1.87 21.62 -12.87
N PRO A 170 1.34 20.39 -12.82
CA PRO A 170 0.08 20.10 -12.15
C PRO A 170 0.25 20.05 -10.64
N GLU A 171 -0.83 20.29 -9.91
CA GLU A 171 -0.90 19.97 -8.48
C GLU A 171 -0.99 18.46 -8.29
N TRP A 172 -0.19 17.93 -7.35
CA TRP A 172 -0.30 16.51 -7.00
C TRP A 172 -1.45 16.30 -5.99
N PRO A 173 -2.28 15.24 -6.14
CA PRO A 173 -3.32 14.95 -5.16
C PRO A 173 -2.79 14.93 -3.72
N GLY A 174 -3.49 15.59 -2.81
CA GLY A 174 -3.10 15.65 -1.39
C GLY A 174 -2.14 16.78 -1.02
N PHE A 175 -1.56 17.49 -1.99
CA PHE A 175 -0.56 18.53 -1.75
C PHE A 175 -0.99 19.89 -2.29
N GLY A 176 -0.30 20.94 -1.85
CA GLY A 176 -0.55 22.31 -2.28
C GLY A 176 -2.02 22.70 -2.10
N GLU A 177 -2.67 23.16 -3.18
CA GLU A 177 -4.11 23.53 -3.16
C GLU A 177 -5.06 22.33 -3.04
N LEU A 178 -4.56 21.10 -3.23
CA LEU A 178 -5.31 19.85 -3.02
C LEU A 178 -5.08 19.25 -1.62
N ALA A 179 -4.33 19.93 -0.75
CA ALA A 179 -4.12 19.50 0.63
C ALA A 179 -5.45 19.50 1.39
N HIS A 180 -5.87 18.30 1.77
CA HIS A 180 -7.09 18.07 2.56
C HIS A 180 -6.96 16.73 3.29
N PRO A 181 -7.46 16.60 4.54
CA PRO A 181 -7.38 15.32 5.26
C PRO A 181 -7.95 14.13 4.47
N ASP A 182 -9.01 14.36 3.67
CA ASP A 182 -9.62 13.31 2.82
C ASP A 182 -8.91 13.11 1.48
N ASN A 183 -7.79 13.80 1.25
CA ASN A 183 -6.88 13.61 0.12
C ASN A 183 -5.55 12.97 0.54
N ALA A 184 -5.40 12.52 1.79
CA ALA A 184 -4.21 11.78 2.19
C ALA A 184 -4.05 10.52 1.32
N HIS A 185 -2.83 10.22 0.89
CA HIS A 185 -2.55 9.12 -0.06
C HIS A 185 -2.99 7.76 0.47
N ASP A 186 -2.86 7.50 1.78
CA ASP A 186 -3.34 6.28 2.43
C ASP A 186 -4.84 6.00 2.18
N LEU A 187 -5.63 7.03 1.86
CA LEU A 187 -7.04 6.88 1.52
C LEU A 187 -7.27 6.30 0.11
N ALA A 188 -6.23 6.15 -0.71
CA ALA A 188 -6.31 5.40 -1.96
C ALA A 188 -6.65 3.92 -1.73
N ALA A 189 -6.33 3.37 -0.57
CA ALA A 189 -6.75 2.02 -0.17
C ALA A 189 -8.28 1.85 -0.14
N HIS A 190 -9.05 2.92 0.07
CA HIS A 190 -10.51 2.89 -0.01
C HIS A 190 -11.00 2.66 -1.44
N LEU A 191 -10.22 3.07 -2.44
CA LEU A 191 -10.50 2.76 -3.84
C LEU A 191 -10.34 1.25 -4.09
N ASP A 192 -9.25 0.64 -3.58
CA ASP A 192 -9.05 -0.81 -3.64
C ASP A 192 -10.26 -1.55 -3.02
N LEU A 193 -10.67 -1.12 -1.83
CA LEU A 193 -11.78 -1.72 -1.11
C LEU A 193 -13.07 -1.75 -1.94
N VAL A 194 -13.37 -0.67 -2.68
CA VAL A 194 -14.55 -0.56 -3.54
C VAL A 194 -14.32 -1.12 -4.95
N GLY A 195 -13.16 -1.70 -5.20
CA GLY A 195 -12.83 -2.45 -6.41
C GLY A 195 -12.27 -1.63 -7.56
N ALA A 196 -11.78 -0.42 -7.31
CA ALA A 196 -11.01 0.37 -8.25
C ALA A 196 -9.58 0.51 -7.71
N ASN A 197 -8.58 -0.06 -8.38
CA ASN A 197 -7.21 -0.03 -7.85
C ASN A 197 -6.74 1.42 -7.62
N GLY A 198 -6.20 1.70 -6.41
CA GLY A 198 -5.81 3.04 -5.97
C GLY A 198 -4.79 3.73 -6.88
N ILE A 199 -3.83 2.99 -7.43
CA ILE A 199 -2.86 3.56 -8.39
C ILE A 199 -3.53 4.16 -9.62
N GLY A 200 -4.71 3.67 -10.00
CA GLY A 200 -5.45 4.19 -11.15
C GLY A 200 -5.85 5.64 -10.98
N PHE A 201 -6.16 6.07 -9.76
CA PHE A 201 -6.44 7.48 -9.48
C PHE A 201 -5.22 8.37 -9.76
N PHE A 202 -4.06 7.98 -9.26
CA PHE A 202 -2.81 8.71 -9.48
C PHE A 202 -2.38 8.67 -10.95
N TYR A 203 -2.52 7.51 -11.60
CA TYR A 203 -2.25 7.39 -13.03
C TYR A 203 -3.16 8.31 -13.87
N LEU A 204 -4.45 8.36 -13.57
CA LEU A 204 -5.39 9.25 -14.26
C LEU A 204 -5.05 10.72 -14.03
N ALA A 205 -4.57 11.10 -12.84
CA ALA A 205 -4.10 12.46 -12.57
C ALA A 205 -2.94 12.85 -13.51
N MET A 206 -1.94 11.98 -13.64
CA MET A 206 -0.80 12.17 -14.53
C MET A 206 -1.21 12.15 -16.01
N GLN A 207 -2.02 11.18 -16.42
CA GLN A 207 -2.46 11.02 -17.81
C GLN A 207 -3.29 12.22 -18.26
N ARG A 208 -4.21 12.72 -17.42
CA ARG A 208 -5.00 13.93 -17.73
C ARG A 208 -4.12 15.17 -17.86
N ALA A 209 -3.12 15.32 -17.00
CA ALA A 209 -2.17 16.42 -17.14
C ALA A 209 -1.40 16.35 -18.47
N LEU A 210 -1.01 15.14 -18.90
CA LEU A 210 -0.38 14.93 -20.21
C LEU A 210 -1.36 15.25 -21.36
N ASP A 211 -2.63 14.85 -21.25
CA ASP A 211 -3.68 15.19 -22.23
C ASP A 211 -3.87 16.71 -22.34
N VAL A 212 -3.91 17.41 -21.19
CA VAL A 212 -3.99 18.88 -21.14
C VAL A 212 -2.81 19.53 -21.86
N LEU A 213 -1.58 19.06 -21.59
CA LEU A 213 -0.37 19.57 -22.24
C LEU A 213 -0.38 19.31 -23.74
N ALA A 214 -0.71 18.07 -24.16
CA ALA A 214 -0.72 17.66 -25.58
C ALA A 214 -1.74 18.44 -26.42
N GLN A 215 -2.85 18.90 -25.82
CA GLN A 215 -3.90 19.66 -26.49
C GLN A 215 -3.63 21.17 -26.57
N ARG A 216 -2.54 21.65 -25.98
CA ARG A 216 -2.22 23.10 -26.09
C ARG A 216 -1.83 23.44 -27.51
N PRO A 217 -2.39 24.50 -28.09
CA PRO A 217 -2.18 24.86 -29.52
C PRO A 217 -0.73 25.08 -29.92
N ARG A 218 0.15 25.34 -28.96
CA ARG A 218 1.56 25.62 -29.15
C ARG A 218 2.47 24.44 -28.90
N VAL A 219 1.90 23.27 -28.52
CA VAL A 219 2.65 22.06 -28.20
C VAL A 219 2.67 21.11 -29.38
N ASP A 220 3.84 20.60 -29.70
CA ASP A 220 4.02 19.46 -30.60
C ASP A 220 3.81 18.17 -29.82
N ALA A 221 2.64 17.56 -30.01
CA ALA A 221 2.27 16.33 -29.31
C ALA A 221 3.16 15.12 -29.65
N SER A 222 4.04 15.20 -30.64
CA SER A 222 5.04 14.17 -30.93
C SER A 222 6.33 14.33 -30.10
N ARG A 223 6.49 15.47 -29.42
CA ARG A 223 7.66 15.80 -28.60
C ARG A 223 7.25 16.11 -27.16
N LEU A 224 6.68 15.10 -26.48
CA LEU A 224 6.29 15.21 -25.08
C LEU A 224 7.36 14.58 -24.18
N GLY A 225 7.70 15.29 -23.11
CA GLY A 225 8.61 14.80 -22.07
C GLY A 225 8.00 14.90 -20.68
N VAL A 226 8.55 14.15 -19.76
CA VAL A 226 8.16 14.18 -18.34
C VAL A 226 9.38 14.21 -17.45
N THR A 227 9.28 14.92 -16.32
CA THR A 227 10.35 14.96 -15.31
C THR A 227 9.79 15.34 -13.94
N GLY A 228 10.45 14.89 -12.88
CA GLY A 228 10.15 15.25 -11.50
C GLY A 228 11.17 14.67 -10.52
N LEU A 229 11.10 15.13 -9.28
CA LEU A 229 11.91 14.65 -8.15
C LEU A 229 11.04 13.77 -7.27
N SER A 230 11.65 12.72 -6.67
CA SER A 230 10.99 11.89 -5.65
C SER A 230 9.69 11.28 -6.19
N GLY A 231 8.55 11.44 -5.54
CA GLY A 231 7.24 11.06 -6.10
C GLY A 231 7.02 11.60 -7.52
N GLY A 232 7.59 12.78 -7.90
CA GLY A 232 7.58 13.27 -9.29
C GLY A 232 8.46 12.45 -10.23
N GLY A 233 9.56 11.90 -9.74
CA GLY A 233 10.42 10.95 -10.46
C GLY A 233 9.69 9.62 -10.70
N TRP A 234 9.04 9.08 -9.66
CA TRP A 234 8.17 7.91 -9.76
C TRP A 234 7.07 8.12 -10.81
N GLN A 235 6.35 9.24 -10.74
CA GLN A 235 5.35 9.62 -11.74
C GLN A 235 5.93 9.61 -13.16
N SER A 236 7.15 10.12 -13.33
CA SER A 236 7.81 10.21 -14.63
C SER A 236 8.09 8.83 -15.23
N VAL A 237 8.53 7.88 -14.41
CA VAL A 237 8.79 6.49 -14.86
C VAL A 237 7.49 5.77 -15.16
N VAL A 238 6.51 5.82 -14.27
CA VAL A 238 5.23 5.12 -14.44
C VAL A 238 4.48 5.64 -15.67
N LEU A 239 4.30 6.96 -15.77
CA LEU A 239 3.63 7.56 -16.93
C LEU A 239 4.41 7.28 -18.21
N GLY A 240 5.74 7.46 -18.19
CA GLY A 240 6.58 7.23 -19.35
C GLY A 240 6.63 5.78 -19.82
N ALA A 241 6.49 4.81 -18.92
CA ALA A 241 6.41 3.39 -19.25
C ALA A 241 5.07 3.02 -19.88
N LEU A 242 3.97 3.57 -19.35
CA LEU A 242 2.61 3.17 -19.68
C LEU A 242 1.98 3.98 -20.81
N ASP A 243 2.35 5.25 -20.97
CA ASP A 243 1.88 6.12 -22.06
C ASP A 243 2.97 6.30 -23.12
N GLU A 244 2.75 5.73 -24.30
CA GLU A 244 3.74 5.73 -25.39
C GLU A 244 3.93 7.12 -26.05
N ARG A 245 3.04 8.08 -25.77
CA ARG A 245 3.19 9.48 -26.23
C ARG A 245 4.37 10.18 -25.56
N VAL A 246 4.80 9.71 -24.39
CA VAL A 246 5.97 10.27 -23.69
C VAL A 246 7.24 9.87 -24.43
N ALA A 247 7.80 10.79 -25.18
CA ALA A 247 9.02 10.60 -25.95
C ALA A 247 10.27 10.56 -25.06
N VAL A 248 10.41 11.49 -24.11
CA VAL A 248 11.59 11.63 -23.25
C VAL A 248 11.19 11.58 -21.77
N VAL A 249 11.95 10.82 -20.99
CA VAL A 249 11.82 10.77 -19.52
C VAL A 249 13.12 11.23 -18.88
N VAL A 250 13.01 12.10 -17.89
CA VAL A 250 14.07 12.40 -16.93
C VAL A 250 13.50 12.15 -15.53
N GLU A 251 13.94 11.09 -14.94
CA GLU A 251 13.59 10.71 -13.57
C GLU A 251 14.68 11.22 -12.62
N VAL A 252 14.28 11.77 -11.46
CA VAL A 252 15.22 12.20 -10.43
C VAL A 252 14.82 11.60 -9.08
N ALA A 253 15.64 10.69 -8.58
CA ALA A 253 15.56 10.08 -7.25
C ALA A 253 14.12 9.67 -6.85
N GLY A 254 13.43 8.93 -7.72
CA GLY A 254 12.02 8.57 -7.52
C GLY A 254 11.72 7.08 -7.62
N ILE A 255 12.70 6.21 -7.89
CA ILE A 255 12.49 4.77 -7.96
C ILE A 255 13.67 3.97 -7.40
N GLY A 256 13.35 2.82 -6.81
CA GLY A 256 14.27 1.74 -6.49
C GLY A 256 13.68 0.39 -6.91
N SER A 257 14.44 -0.69 -6.89
CA SER A 257 13.89 -2.03 -7.07
C SER A 257 13.24 -2.53 -5.77
N LEU A 258 12.29 -3.45 -5.88
CA LEU A 258 11.69 -4.08 -4.69
C LEU A 258 12.72 -4.82 -3.83
N ASP A 259 13.75 -5.39 -4.44
CA ASP A 259 14.85 -6.01 -3.68
C ASP A 259 15.58 -4.96 -2.83
N THR A 260 15.83 -3.78 -3.37
CA THR A 260 16.39 -2.64 -2.62
C THR A 260 15.45 -2.23 -1.49
N THR A 261 14.16 -2.11 -1.76
CA THR A 261 13.14 -1.77 -0.77
C THR A 261 13.05 -2.80 0.37
N LEU A 262 13.13 -4.10 0.05
CA LEU A 262 13.10 -5.17 1.06
C LEU A 262 14.33 -5.18 1.96
N THR A 263 15.48 -4.77 1.43
CA THR A 263 16.74 -4.67 2.18
C THR A 263 16.89 -3.33 2.93
N HIS A 264 16.15 -2.30 2.49
CA HIS A 264 16.11 -0.97 3.08
C HIS A 264 14.64 -0.51 3.29
N PRO A 265 13.89 -1.19 4.16
CA PRO A 265 12.44 -1.00 4.28
C PRO A 265 12.01 0.37 4.83
N SER A 266 12.94 1.21 5.28
CA SER A 266 12.69 2.61 5.62
C SER A 266 12.28 3.46 4.41
N GLU A 267 12.55 2.98 3.20
CA GLU A 267 12.22 3.63 1.93
C GLU A 267 10.83 3.24 1.40
N THR A 268 9.99 2.57 2.22
CA THR A 268 8.70 2.00 1.80
C THR A 268 7.59 2.60 2.62
N ASP A 269 7.03 3.72 2.23
CA ASP A 269 5.88 4.30 2.92
C ASP A 269 4.80 4.91 2.02
N GLU A 270 5.05 5.02 0.71
CA GLU A 270 4.11 5.60 -0.24
C GLU A 270 3.22 4.52 -0.87
N ILE A 271 1.90 4.65 -0.67
CA ILE A 271 0.93 3.64 -1.10
C ILE A 271 0.81 3.55 -2.63
N GLU A 272 0.95 4.67 -3.34
CA GLU A 272 0.92 4.70 -4.80
C GLU A 272 2.15 4.05 -5.42
N GLU A 273 3.30 4.14 -4.76
CA GLU A 273 4.54 3.48 -5.20
C GLU A 273 4.51 1.99 -4.94
N ASN A 274 3.72 1.55 -3.96
CA ASN A 274 3.56 0.16 -3.55
C ASN A 274 2.13 -0.35 -3.77
N ALA A 275 1.53 0.02 -4.91
CA ALA A 275 0.14 -0.27 -5.21
C ALA A 275 -0.18 -1.76 -5.27
N THR A 276 -1.40 -2.11 -4.92
CA THR A 276 -1.92 -3.48 -4.92
C THR A 276 -1.74 -4.15 -6.28
N ASP A 277 -1.17 -5.35 -6.28
CA ASP A 277 -0.88 -6.22 -7.45
C ASP A 277 0.14 -5.63 -8.46
N LEU A 278 0.77 -4.49 -8.20
CA LEU A 278 1.72 -3.85 -9.11
C LEU A 278 2.87 -4.80 -9.46
N ALA A 279 3.41 -5.45 -8.46
CA ALA A 279 4.58 -6.31 -8.60
C ALA A 279 4.27 -7.81 -8.64
N ARG A 280 3.09 -8.20 -9.08
CA ARG A 280 2.80 -9.63 -9.31
C ARG A 280 3.67 -10.27 -10.39
N THR A 281 4.08 -9.48 -11.38
CA THR A 281 4.83 -9.98 -12.54
C THR A 281 5.92 -9.03 -13.01
N ILE A 282 6.02 -7.84 -12.43
CA ILE A 282 6.98 -6.80 -12.81
C ILE A 282 7.61 -6.21 -11.54
N ASP A 283 8.72 -5.50 -11.74
CA ASP A 283 9.33 -4.62 -10.76
C ASP A 283 9.75 -3.34 -11.50
N TYR A 284 10.23 -2.32 -10.82
CA TYR A 284 10.63 -1.04 -11.40
C TYR A 284 11.64 -1.16 -12.54
N PRO A 285 12.64 -2.08 -12.54
CA PRO A 285 13.48 -2.33 -13.72
C PRO A 285 12.66 -2.65 -14.98
N HIS A 286 11.55 -3.37 -14.85
CA HIS A 286 10.68 -3.65 -16.01
C HIS A 286 10.04 -2.37 -16.56
N LEU A 287 9.60 -1.43 -15.69
CA LEU A 287 9.02 -0.15 -16.15
C LEU A 287 10.05 0.66 -16.96
N VAL A 288 11.30 0.71 -16.49
CA VAL A 288 12.39 1.37 -17.23
C VAL A 288 12.70 0.64 -18.53
N ALA A 289 12.72 -0.71 -18.54
CA ALA A 289 12.92 -1.51 -19.75
C ALA A 289 11.81 -1.30 -20.78
N LEU A 290 10.55 -1.10 -20.35
CA LEU A 290 9.42 -0.76 -21.23
C LEU A 290 9.63 0.57 -21.99
N ARG A 291 10.54 1.41 -21.52
CA ARG A 291 10.90 2.65 -22.20
C ARG A 291 11.77 2.43 -23.44
N ALA A 292 12.58 1.38 -23.46
CA ALA A 292 13.50 1.12 -24.57
C ALA A 292 12.75 1.02 -25.93
N PRO A 293 13.22 1.68 -27.00
CA PRO A 293 14.45 2.48 -27.10
C PRO A 293 14.27 3.98 -26.85
N ARG A 294 13.17 4.44 -26.25
CA ARG A 294 12.86 5.87 -26.03
C ARG A 294 13.84 6.48 -25.01
N PRO A 295 14.33 7.72 -25.25
CA PRO A 295 15.28 8.38 -24.35
C PRO A 295 14.82 8.41 -22.90
N THR A 296 15.72 8.01 -22.01
CA THR A 296 15.47 7.91 -20.57
C THR A 296 16.76 8.26 -19.83
N LEU A 297 16.70 9.28 -18.98
CA LEU A 297 17.77 9.70 -18.08
C LEU A 297 17.33 9.40 -16.65
N LEU A 298 18.18 8.69 -15.92
CA LEU A 298 18.02 8.43 -14.49
C LEU A 298 19.06 9.26 -13.74
N ILE A 299 18.61 10.12 -12.83
CA ILE A 299 19.43 10.96 -11.97
C ILE A 299 19.22 10.54 -10.54
N HIS A 300 20.30 10.16 -9.87
CA HIS A 300 20.27 9.81 -8.44
C HIS A 300 21.37 10.51 -7.67
N ASN A 301 21.16 10.69 -6.38
CA ASN A 301 22.06 11.46 -5.52
C ASN A 301 22.91 10.50 -4.67
N THR A 302 24.19 10.80 -4.51
CA THR A 302 25.17 9.93 -3.83
C THR A 302 24.81 9.70 -2.36
N ASN A 303 24.42 10.79 -1.66
CA ASN A 303 24.12 10.81 -0.24
C ASN A 303 22.63 11.13 0.02
N ASP A 304 21.76 10.60 -0.84
CA ASP A 304 20.32 10.79 -0.69
C ASP A 304 19.88 10.31 0.69
N GLU A 305 19.42 11.23 1.52
CA GLU A 305 19.00 10.98 2.90
C GLU A 305 17.55 10.54 3.00
N CYS A 306 16.78 10.69 1.90
CA CYS A 306 15.39 10.27 1.85
C CYS A 306 15.30 8.79 1.49
N CYS A 307 15.59 8.44 0.23
CA CYS A 307 15.02 7.21 -0.31
C CYS A 307 15.96 6.45 -1.26
N PHE A 308 16.42 7.05 -2.36
CA PHE A 308 16.91 6.34 -3.55
C PHE A 308 18.39 6.61 -3.84
N ARG A 309 19.27 6.15 -2.94
CA ARG A 309 20.73 6.36 -3.07
C ARG A 309 21.27 5.77 -4.35
N ALA A 310 22.08 6.56 -5.07
CA ALA A 310 22.67 6.19 -6.35
C ALA A 310 23.36 4.80 -6.33
N ALA A 311 24.14 4.51 -5.28
CA ALA A 311 24.86 3.24 -5.15
C ALA A 311 23.95 2.01 -5.08
N LEU A 312 22.73 2.15 -4.56
CA LEU A 312 21.75 1.06 -4.45
C LEU A 312 20.95 0.91 -5.74
N VAL A 313 20.54 2.04 -6.34
CA VAL A 313 19.65 2.05 -7.50
C VAL A 313 20.38 1.72 -8.80
N LYS A 314 21.61 2.21 -8.97
CA LYS A 314 22.36 2.02 -10.22
C LYS A 314 22.46 0.57 -10.68
N PRO A 315 22.93 -0.38 -9.86
CA PRO A 315 23.04 -1.79 -10.28
C PRO A 315 21.65 -2.42 -10.49
N ALA A 316 20.69 -2.11 -9.64
CA ALA A 316 19.37 -2.74 -9.64
C ALA A 316 18.44 -2.23 -10.76
N ILE A 317 18.58 -0.98 -11.19
CA ILE A 317 17.73 -0.37 -12.23
C ILE A 317 18.55 -0.11 -13.50
N HIS A 318 19.49 0.85 -13.49
CA HIS A 318 20.20 1.28 -14.70
C HIS A 318 20.98 0.14 -15.37
N ASP A 319 21.85 -0.54 -14.61
CA ASP A 319 22.72 -1.58 -15.19
C ASP A 319 21.91 -2.82 -15.60
N ALA A 320 20.85 -3.14 -14.86
CA ALA A 320 19.93 -4.23 -15.20
C ALA A 320 19.20 -4.03 -16.53
N VAL A 321 18.90 -2.76 -16.92
CA VAL A 321 18.13 -2.49 -18.15
C VAL A 321 18.96 -2.05 -19.34
N LYS A 322 20.24 -1.75 -19.17
CA LYS A 322 21.18 -1.43 -20.30
C LYS A 322 21.10 -2.40 -21.48
N PRO A 323 21.00 -3.74 -21.26
CA PRO A 323 20.92 -4.70 -22.35
C PRO A 323 19.74 -4.47 -23.30
N PHE A 324 18.60 -3.94 -22.81
CA PHE A 324 17.42 -3.69 -23.65
C PHE A 324 17.64 -2.56 -24.64
N PHE A 325 18.28 -1.47 -24.21
CA PHE A 325 18.61 -0.34 -25.09
C PHE A 325 19.67 -0.73 -26.12
N ALA A 326 20.65 -1.55 -25.71
CA ALA A 326 21.65 -2.09 -26.64
C ALA A 326 21.01 -3.04 -27.67
N LEU A 327 20.14 -3.95 -27.23
CA LEU A 327 19.39 -4.89 -28.09
C LEU A 327 18.58 -4.16 -29.18
N LEU A 328 18.01 -2.99 -28.84
CA LEU A 328 17.23 -2.18 -29.77
C LEU A 328 18.06 -1.15 -30.54
N GLY A 329 19.40 -1.25 -30.50
CA GLY A 329 20.34 -0.43 -31.27
C GLY A 329 20.41 1.05 -30.81
N ARG A 330 20.00 1.33 -29.57
CA ARG A 330 20.01 2.68 -29.00
C ARG A 330 20.59 2.73 -27.58
N PRO A 331 21.80 2.16 -27.33
CA PRO A 331 22.36 2.15 -25.98
C PRO A 331 22.54 3.54 -25.37
N GLN A 332 22.78 4.58 -26.21
CA GLN A 332 22.94 5.97 -25.77
C GLN A 332 21.63 6.63 -25.29
N ASN A 333 20.48 6.01 -25.55
CA ASN A 333 19.19 6.53 -25.10
C ASN A 333 18.90 6.22 -23.63
N LEU A 334 19.68 5.36 -22.99
CA LEU A 334 19.67 5.18 -21.53
C LEU A 334 20.88 5.91 -20.96
N ALA A 335 20.63 6.96 -20.19
CA ALA A 335 21.67 7.75 -19.54
C ALA A 335 21.56 7.67 -18.02
N TRP A 336 22.69 7.80 -17.35
CA TRP A 336 22.82 7.86 -15.90
C TRP A 336 23.57 9.12 -15.49
N HIS A 337 23.06 9.82 -14.50
CA HIS A 337 23.77 10.91 -13.84
C HIS A 337 23.74 10.69 -12.33
N GLU A 338 24.90 10.86 -11.71
CA GLU A 338 25.05 10.79 -10.26
C GLU A 338 25.42 12.16 -9.74
N ASN A 339 24.52 12.76 -8.95
CA ASN A 339 24.79 14.02 -8.28
C ASN A 339 25.60 13.78 -7.02
N VAL A 340 26.80 14.36 -6.98
CA VAL A 340 27.74 14.25 -5.86
C VAL A 340 27.69 15.49 -4.98
N GLU A 341 27.35 16.65 -5.54
CA GLU A 341 27.26 17.92 -4.82
C GLU A 341 25.98 18.66 -5.21
N PRO A 342 25.09 18.91 -4.24
CA PRO A 342 25.21 18.57 -2.80
C PRO A 342 25.11 17.09 -2.47
N GLY A 343 24.67 16.22 -3.40
CA GLY A 343 24.51 14.80 -3.21
C GLY A 343 23.30 14.37 -2.36
N THR A 344 22.61 15.32 -1.75
CA THR A 344 21.39 15.12 -0.96
C THR A 344 20.15 14.93 -1.84
N HIS A 345 18.98 14.65 -1.25
CA HIS A 345 17.72 14.53 -2.00
C HIS A 345 17.33 15.86 -2.64
N ASN A 346 17.63 16.05 -3.95
CA ASN A 346 17.51 17.36 -4.59
C ASN A 346 17.22 17.28 -6.09
N TYR A 347 16.67 18.40 -6.62
CA TYR A 347 16.64 18.72 -8.06
C TYR A 347 17.21 20.12 -8.29
N GLU A 348 18.44 20.34 -7.79
CA GLU A 348 19.12 21.62 -7.85
C GLU A 348 19.92 21.80 -9.15
N ARG A 349 20.80 22.80 -9.20
CA ARG A 349 21.46 23.30 -10.42
C ARG A 349 22.11 22.19 -11.25
N ASP A 350 22.87 21.28 -10.66
CA ASP A 350 23.59 20.25 -11.42
C ASP A 350 22.60 19.25 -12.06
N ASN A 351 21.61 18.80 -11.29
CA ASN A 351 20.54 17.93 -11.77
C ASN A 351 19.69 18.65 -12.84
N ARG A 352 19.31 19.93 -12.63
CA ARG A 352 18.56 20.71 -13.60
C ARG A 352 19.32 20.89 -14.91
N ARG A 353 20.61 21.29 -14.84
CA ARG A 353 21.47 21.46 -16.01
C ARG A 353 21.55 20.19 -16.85
N THR A 354 21.74 19.04 -16.19
CA THR A 354 21.83 17.74 -16.85
C THR A 354 20.50 17.39 -17.52
N ALA A 355 19.38 17.59 -16.84
CA ALA A 355 18.04 17.36 -17.38
C ALA A 355 17.74 18.24 -18.60
N TYR A 356 18.02 19.55 -18.53
CA TYR A 356 17.77 20.46 -19.65
C TYR A 356 18.59 20.13 -20.88
N ARG A 357 19.85 19.75 -20.70
CA ARG A 357 20.71 19.31 -21.81
C ARG A 357 20.20 18.03 -22.46
N PHE A 358 19.70 17.09 -21.67
CA PHE A 358 19.11 15.86 -22.17
C PHE A 358 17.82 16.13 -22.96
N PHE A 359 16.91 16.94 -22.44
CA PHE A 359 15.70 17.34 -23.18
C PHE A 359 16.04 18.08 -24.46
N ALA A 360 16.96 19.05 -24.40
CA ALA A 360 17.36 19.82 -25.59
C ALA A 360 17.93 18.92 -26.69
N GLU A 361 18.79 17.96 -26.33
CA GLU A 361 19.33 16.98 -27.27
C GLU A 361 18.25 16.20 -28.00
N HIS A 362 17.35 15.59 -27.23
CA HIS A 362 16.34 14.68 -27.77
C HIS A 362 15.14 15.39 -28.41
N PHE A 363 14.95 16.66 -28.12
CA PHE A 363 13.95 17.52 -28.80
C PHE A 363 14.50 18.35 -29.95
N GLY A 364 15.80 18.24 -30.25
CA GLY A 364 16.44 18.99 -31.32
C GLY A 364 16.51 20.52 -31.06
N LEU A 365 16.69 20.89 -29.80
CA LEU A 365 16.87 22.26 -29.35
C LEU A 365 18.35 22.57 -29.07
N PRO A 366 18.78 23.85 -29.08
CA PRO A 366 20.11 24.23 -28.62
C PRO A 366 20.34 23.77 -27.16
N LYS A 367 21.48 23.09 -26.94
CA LYS A 367 21.85 22.65 -25.57
C LYS A 367 22.27 23.89 -24.75
N PRO A 368 21.67 24.11 -23.57
CA PRO A 368 22.10 25.21 -22.71
C PRO A 368 23.52 24.97 -22.19
N ALA A 369 24.30 26.06 -22.11
CA ALA A 369 25.65 26.01 -21.55
C ALA A 369 25.60 25.73 -20.03
N ASP A 370 24.65 26.36 -19.35
CA ASP A 370 24.41 26.24 -17.90
C ASP A 370 22.90 26.21 -17.58
N ASP A 371 22.56 26.12 -16.29
CA ASP A 371 21.21 26.30 -15.76
C ASP A 371 20.73 27.73 -16.04
N PRO A 372 19.58 27.94 -16.70
CA PRO A 372 19.03 29.27 -16.89
C PRO A 372 18.76 29.98 -15.56
N ALA A 373 19.16 31.25 -15.46
CA ALA A 373 18.87 32.08 -14.29
C ALA A 373 17.33 32.22 -14.11
N THR A 374 16.82 31.83 -12.97
CA THR A 374 15.38 31.82 -12.63
C THR A 374 15.10 32.24 -11.19
N GLU A 375 16.10 32.73 -10.47
CA GLU A 375 15.99 33.09 -9.04
C GLU A 375 14.97 34.20 -8.81
N ASP A 376 14.97 35.23 -9.70
CA ASP A 376 14.03 36.36 -9.64
C ASP A 376 12.62 36.02 -10.16
N ASP A 377 12.44 34.84 -10.75
CA ASP A 377 11.17 34.41 -11.35
C ASP A 377 10.28 33.66 -10.36
N VAL A 378 10.81 33.26 -9.19
CA VAL A 378 10.04 32.48 -8.17
C VAL A 378 8.99 33.36 -7.52
N LYS A 379 7.75 32.91 -7.57
CA LYS A 379 6.58 33.60 -6.99
C LYS A 379 6.15 32.94 -5.68
N SER A 380 5.46 33.71 -4.86
CA SER A 380 4.81 33.15 -3.67
C SER A 380 3.70 32.15 -4.04
N ALA A 381 3.41 31.21 -3.16
CA ALA A 381 2.30 30.28 -3.35
C ALA A 381 0.97 31.02 -3.56
N ALA A 382 0.75 32.12 -2.84
CA ALA A 382 -0.44 32.95 -2.99
C ALA A 382 -0.58 33.54 -4.41
N ALA A 383 0.53 33.99 -5.03
CA ALA A 383 0.52 34.49 -6.39
C ALA A 383 0.16 33.42 -7.42
N LEU A 384 0.52 32.15 -7.15
CA LEU A 384 0.28 31.01 -8.02
C LEU A 384 -1.03 30.24 -7.68
N THR A 385 -1.79 30.68 -6.68
CA THR A 385 -3.07 30.06 -6.33
C THR A 385 -4.03 30.12 -7.51
N VAL A 386 -4.51 28.97 -7.93
CA VAL A 386 -5.49 28.78 -9.01
C VAL A 386 -6.91 28.74 -8.46
N GLY A 387 -7.07 28.14 -7.29
CA GLY A 387 -8.33 27.87 -6.62
C GLY A 387 -8.97 26.53 -6.99
N VAL A 388 -9.54 25.89 -5.99
CA VAL A 388 -10.27 24.63 -6.13
C VAL A 388 -11.75 24.91 -5.84
N PRO A 389 -12.71 24.40 -6.64
CA PRO A 389 -14.13 24.57 -6.36
C PRO A 389 -14.53 24.03 -4.98
N ALA A 390 -15.43 24.70 -4.28
CA ALA A 390 -15.87 24.28 -2.95
C ALA A 390 -16.50 22.87 -2.90
N ASN A 391 -17.03 22.40 -4.03
CA ASN A 391 -17.60 21.05 -4.18
C ASN A 391 -16.62 20.07 -4.84
N ASN A 392 -15.31 20.36 -4.87
CA ASN A 392 -14.34 19.44 -5.43
C ASN A 392 -14.32 18.14 -4.63
N LEU A 393 -14.31 17.01 -5.32
CA LEU A 393 -14.14 15.72 -4.64
C LEU A 393 -12.73 15.60 -4.06
N THR A 394 -12.62 14.73 -3.08
CA THR A 394 -11.36 14.24 -2.51
C THR A 394 -11.14 12.78 -2.89
N ILE A 395 -9.99 12.18 -2.60
CA ILE A 395 -9.72 10.75 -2.82
C ILE A 395 -10.81 9.91 -2.13
N LEU A 396 -11.10 10.20 -0.86
CA LEU A 396 -12.18 9.53 -0.13
C LEU A 396 -13.56 9.80 -0.75
N GLY A 397 -13.79 11.01 -1.24
CA GLY A 397 -15.03 11.37 -1.95
C GLY A 397 -15.23 10.58 -3.23
N VAL A 398 -14.15 10.34 -3.98
CA VAL A 398 -14.16 9.45 -5.17
C VAL A 398 -14.49 8.02 -4.77
N ALA A 399 -13.85 7.48 -3.72
CA ALA A 399 -14.15 6.14 -3.21
C ALA A 399 -15.63 6.00 -2.76
N LYS A 400 -16.17 6.99 -2.03
CA LYS A 400 -17.59 7.03 -1.64
C LYS A 400 -18.53 7.09 -2.85
N THR A 401 -18.15 7.84 -3.88
CA THR A 401 -18.91 7.93 -5.14
C THR A 401 -18.95 6.58 -5.86
N LEU A 402 -17.83 5.88 -5.92
CA LEU A 402 -17.77 4.53 -6.49
C LEU A 402 -18.54 3.52 -5.64
N ALA A 403 -18.42 3.59 -4.31
CA ALA A 403 -19.19 2.75 -3.38
C ALA A 403 -20.71 2.88 -3.58
N ALA A 404 -21.21 4.11 -3.80
CA ALA A 404 -22.63 4.37 -4.04
C ALA A 404 -23.16 3.77 -5.35
N ARG A 405 -22.26 3.44 -6.29
CA ARG A 405 -22.61 2.80 -7.59
C ARG A 405 -22.58 1.28 -7.53
N LEU A 406 -22.08 0.69 -6.43
CA LEU A 406 -21.97 -0.75 -6.30
C LEU A 406 -23.34 -1.42 -6.27
N GLN A 407 -23.50 -2.42 -7.11
CA GLN A 407 -24.68 -3.29 -7.12
C GLN A 407 -24.22 -4.73 -6.85
N ARG A 408 -24.65 -5.29 -5.73
CA ARG A 408 -24.34 -6.67 -5.38
C ARG A 408 -25.55 -7.55 -5.70
N PRO A 409 -25.45 -8.47 -6.68
CA PRO A 409 -26.52 -9.44 -6.93
C PRO A 409 -26.68 -10.36 -5.72
N ALA A 410 -27.79 -11.08 -5.60
CA ALA A 410 -27.96 -12.11 -4.58
C ALA A 410 -26.81 -13.12 -4.64
N LEU A 411 -26.47 -13.73 -3.49
CA LEU A 411 -25.45 -14.77 -3.45
C LEU A 411 -25.85 -15.95 -4.34
N GLY A 412 -24.91 -16.38 -5.16
CA GLY A 412 -25.01 -17.58 -5.98
C GLY A 412 -24.75 -18.87 -5.18
N PRO A 413 -24.51 -20.00 -5.88
CA PRO A 413 -24.14 -21.25 -5.24
C PRO A 413 -22.90 -21.08 -4.34
N ARG A 414 -22.95 -21.56 -3.09
CA ARG A 414 -21.89 -21.36 -2.09
C ARG A 414 -20.49 -21.74 -2.55
N ALA A 415 -20.36 -22.82 -3.35
CA ALA A 415 -19.05 -23.23 -3.87
C ALA A 415 -18.45 -22.19 -4.81
N VAL A 416 -19.26 -21.53 -5.64
CA VAL A 416 -18.85 -20.47 -6.56
C VAL A 416 -18.44 -19.22 -5.76
N GLU A 417 -19.27 -18.83 -4.80
CA GLU A 417 -18.99 -17.64 -3.99
C GLU A 417 -17.73 -17.84 -3.10
N ARG A 418 -17.51 -19.04 -2.55
CA ARG A 418 -16.27 -19.37 -1.83
C ARG A 418 -15.05 -19.32 -2.74
N ALA A 419 -15.14 -19.83 -3.96
CA ALA A 419 -14.05 -19.74 -4.93
C ALA A 419 -13.76 -18.27 -5.29
N LYS A 420 -14.80 -17.44 -5.42
CA LYS A 420 -14.67 -16.00 -5.64
C LYS A 420 -14.02 -15.31 -4.43
N LEU A 421 -14.45 -15.60 -3.22
CA LEU A 421 -13.85 -15.09 -1.99
C LEU A 421 -12.36 -15.49 -1.88
N ALA A 422 -12.05 -16.76 -2.17
CA ALA A 422 -10.67 -17.26 -2.20
C ALA A 422 -9.82 -16.47 -3.23
N GLY A 423 -10.40 -16.11 -4.37
CA GLY A 423 -9.77 -15.25 -5.38
C GLY A 423 -9.50 -13.82 -4.88
N VAL A 424 -10.50 -13.16 -4.28
CA VAL A 424 -10.37 -11.81 -3.71
C VAL A 424 -9.31 -11.76 -2.61
N LEU A 425 -9.36 -12.73 -1.69
CA LEU A 425 -8.41 -12.84 -0.58
C LEU A 425 -7.07 -13.47 -0.97
N ARG A 426 -6.88 -13.88 -2.22
CA ARG A 426 -5.68 -14.65 -2.64
C ARG A 426 -5.39 -15.82 -1.71
N TYR A 427 -6.47 -16.42 -1.17
CA TYR A 427 -6.40 -17.49 -0.20
C TYR A 427 -5.65 -18.69 -0.74
N ARG A 428 -4.71 -19.19 0.06
CA ARG A 428 -4.04 -20.48 -0.15
C ARG A 428 -4.10 -21.24 1.18
N PRO A 429 -4.64 -22.45 1.21
CA PRO A 429 -4.65 -23.24 2.43
C PRO A 429 -3.22 -23.38 2.98
N SER A 430 -3.05 -23.14 4.27
CA SER A 430 -1.79 -23.35 4.97
C SER A 430 -1.98 -24.32 6.13
N SER A 431 -0.92 -25.03 6.50
CA SER A 431 -0.89 -25.98 7.59
C SER A 431 0.25 -25.65 8.56
N VAL A 432 0.10 -26.08 9.81
CA VAL A 432 1.18 -26.01 10.79
C VAL A 432 2.22 -27.06 10.42
N ALA A 433 3.35 -26.59 9.87
CA ALA A 433 4.48 -27.44 9.51
C ALA A 433 5.23 -27.94 10.76
N ARG A 434 5.37 -27.05 11.74
CA ARG A 434 6.00 -27.35 13.03
C ARG A 434 5.33 -26.60 14.17
N SER A 435 5.23 -27.25 15.34
CA SER A 435 4.78 -26.62 16.58
C SER A 435 5.80 -26.89 17.68
N TRP A 436 6.27 -25.83 18.31
CA TRP A 436 7.15 -25.94 19.47
C TRP A 436 6.40 -25.53 20.72
N ARG A 437 6.39 -26.43 21.73
CA ARG A 437 5.97 -26.08 23.06
C ARG A 437 7.18 -25.48 23.79
N LEU A 438 7.17 -24.17 23.95
CA LEU A 438 8.29 -23.42 24.53
C LEU A 438 8.29 -23.50 26.05
N TRP A 439 7.11 -23.49 26.64
CA TRP A 439 6.92 -23.43 28.07
C TRP A 439 5.71 -24.27 28.48
N SER A 440 5.74 -24.82 29.71
CA SER A 440 4.64 -25.55 30.33
C SER A 440 4.62 -25.27 31.83
N GLU A 441 3.54 -24.73 32.32
CA GLU A 441 3.34 -24.49 33.74
C GLU A 441 2.01 -25.06 34.20
N ARG A 442 2.00 -25.69 35.36
CA ARG A 442 0.80 -26.13 36.03
C ARG A 442 0.74 -25.53 37.43
N ARG A 443 -0.26 -24.71 37.66
CA ARG A 443 -0.56 -24.12 38.97
C ARG A 443 -2.00 -24.45 39.32
N GLU A 444 -2.23 -24.78 40.59
CA GLU A 444 -3.49 -25.17 41.25
C GLU A 444 -4.73 -25.32 40.35
N GLU A 445 -5.17 -24.23 39.68
CA GLU A 445 -6.41 -24.22 38.91
C GLU A 445 -6.20 -24.08 37.39
N LEU A 446 -4.96 -23.88 36.90
CA LEU A 446 -4.67 -23.58 35.51
C LEU A 446 -3.41 -24.30 35.01
N THR A 447 -3.54 -24.97 33.87
CA THR A 447 -2.40 -25.44 33.09
C THR A 447 -2.19 -24.50 31.92
N THR A 448 -0.97 -23.99 31.73
CA THR A 448 -0.58 -23.08 30.67
C THR A 448 0.50 -23.73 29.83
N LEU A 449 0.32 -23.70 28.50
CA LEU A 449 1.30 -24.15 27.51
C LEU A 449 1.54 -23.03 26.51
N SER A 450 2.79 -22.67 26.28
CA SER A 450 3.15 -21.65 25.28
C SER A 450 3.64 -22.31 24.00
N TYR A 451 3.11 -21.87 22.88
CA TYR A 451 3.43 -22.42 21.56
C TYR A 451 3.96 -21.36 20.60
N ARG A 452 4.91 -21.79 19.79
CA ARG A 452 5.29 -21.14 18.56
C ARG A 452 4.97 -22.09 17.41
N PHE A 453 4.31 -21.56 16.39
CA PHE A 453 3.97 -22.27 15.16
C PHE A 453 4.81 -21.76 13.99
N GLU A 454 5.24 -22.66 13.14
CA GLU A 454 5.74 -22.38 11.79
C GLU A 454 4.72 -22.96 10.81
N LEU A 455 4.25 -22.12 9.90
CA LEU A 455 3.33 -22.51 8.86
C LEU A 455 4.14 -22.94 7.63
N ASP A 456 3.52 -23.71 6.74
CA ASP A 456 4.19 -24.27 5.54
C ASP A 456 4.57 -23.21 4.50
N ASP A 457 4.07 -21.98 4.63
CA ASP A 457 4.49 -20.81 3.82
C ASP A 457 5.75 -20.12 4.37
N GLY A 458 6.27 -20.56 5.51
CA GLY A 458 7.46 -20.04 6.19
C GLY A 458 7.20 -18.88 7.13
N LEU A 459 5.93 -18.50 7.31
CA LEU A 459 5.51 -17.51 8.30
C LEU A 459 5.19 -18.18 9.64
N GLY A 460 4.95 -17.39 10.69
CA GLY A 460 4.72 -17.89 12.03
C GLY A 460 3.44 -17.39 12.67
N ALA A 461 3.10 -18.02 13.80
CA ALA A 461 2.11 -17.57 14.77
C ALA A 461 2.56 -17.98 16.17
N THR A 462 2.08 -17.27 17.20
CA THR A 462 2.37 -17.62 18.62
C THR A 462 1.09 -17.72 19.40
N ALA A 463 1.05 -18.60 20.39
CA ALA A 463 -0.14 -18.79 21.21
C ALA A 463 0.17 -19.24 22.64
N VAL A 464 -0.75 -18.90 23.53
CA VAL A 464 -0.82 -19.45 24.87
C VAL A 464 -2.08 -20.29 24.97
N TRP A 465 -1.89 -21.58 25.30
CA TRP A 465 -2.98 -22.52 25.56
C TRP A 465 -3.22 -22.60 27.06
N LEU A 466 -4.42 -22.31 27.50
CA LEU A 466 -4.84 -22.34 28.89
C LEU A 466 -5.93 -23.39 29.06
N THR A 467 -5.78 -24.22 30.12
CA THR A 467 -6.74 -25.27 30.47
C THR A 467 -7.07 -25.16 31.95
N PRO A 468 -8.35 -24.95 32.33
CA PRO A 468 -8.73 -24.95 33.74
C PRO A 468 -8.59 -26.37 34.32
N THR A 469 -8.18 -26.48 35.59
CA THR A 469 -8.10 -27.75 36.28
C THR A 469 -9.50 -28.39 36.40
N GLY A 470 -9.61 -29.64 36.00
CA GLY A 470 -10.92 -30.34 35.96
C GLY A 470 -11.71 -30.07 34.69
N ALA A 471 -11.17 -29.35 33.71
CA ALA A 471 -11.80 -29.27 32.39
C ALA A 471 -12.02 -30.68 31.81
N ARG A 472 -13.18 -30.87 31.21
CA ARG A 472 -13.49 -32.15 30.53
C ARG A 472 -12.60 -32.29 29.30
N ALA A 473 -12.11 -33.47 29.02
CA ALA A 473 -11.29 -33.72 27.80
C ALA A 473 -12.03 -33.43 26.47
N ASP A 474 -13.36 -33.47 26.48
CA ASP A 474 -14.25 -33.19 25.35
C ASP A 474 -14.79 -31.73 25.36
N ALA A 475 -14.32 -30.88 26.28
CA ALA A 475 -14.69 -29.47 26.31
C ALA A 475 -14.26 -28.79 24.99
N PRO A 476 -15.02 -27.80 24.49
CA PRO A 476 -14.62 -27.07 23.29
C PRO A 476 -13.29 -26.31 23.49
N LEU A 477 -12.52 -26.16 22.42
CA LEU A 477 -11.43 -25.20 22.37
C LEU A 477 -11.95 -23.88 21.82
N THR A 478 -11.72 -22.79 22.55
CA THR A 478 -11.97 -21.45 22.09
C THR A 478 -10.64 -20.78 21.70
N ILE A 479 -10.46 -20.48 20.41
CA ILE A 479 -9.37 -19.64 19.90
C ILE A 479 -9.79 -18.20 20.12
N VAL A 480 -8.97 -17.44 20.85
CA VAL A 480 -9.22 -16.03 21.15
C VAL A 480 -8.27 -15.16 20.32
N LEU A 481 -8.84 -14.21 19.59
CA LEU A 481 -8.14 -13.19 18.81
C LEU A 481 -8.54 -11.81 19.32
N HIS A 482 -7.58 -10.88 19.39
CA HIS A 482 -7.82 -9.51 19.80
C HIS A 482 -7.03 -8.56 18.89
N ASP A 483 -7.61 -7.40 18.50
CA ASP A 483 -6.93 -6.42 17.64
C ASP A 483 -5.62 -5.91 18.23
N GLY A 484 -5.52 -5.85 19.57
CA GLY A 484 -4.30 -5.54 20.32
C GLY A 484 -3.37 -6.75 20.58
N GLY A 485 -3.67 -7.90 20.01
CA GLY A 485 -2.95 -9.15 20.27
C GLY A 485 -3.41 -9.85 21.56
N ARG A 486 -2.87 -11.06 21.83
CA ARG A 486 -3.28 -11.91 22.96
C ARG A 486 -3.13 -11.22 24.32
N ARG A 487 -2.17 -10.30 24.48
CA ARG A 487 -1.93 -9.58 25.75
C ARG A 487 -3.11 -8.70 26.17
N ALA A 488 -3.91 -8.27 25.20
CA ALA A 488 -5.12 -7.49 25.43
C ALA A 488 -6.40 -8.34 25.55
N ALA A 489 -6.28 -9.67 25.58
CA ALA A 489 -7.42 -10.59 25.50
C ALA A 489 -7.81 -11.23 26.87
N ASP A 490 -7.22 -10.78 27.97
CA ASP A 490 -7.37 -11.36 29.32
C ASP A 490 -8.83 -11.54 29.75
N ASP A 491 -9.67 -10.55 29.52
CA ASP A 491 -11.11 -10.58 29.81
C ASP A 491 -11.87 -11.65 29.04
N VAL A 492 -11.57 -11.83 27.75
CA VAL A 492 -12.22 -12.84 26.88
C VAL A 492 -11.73 -14.22 27.28
N VAL A 493 -10.44 -14.36 27.55
CA VAL A 493 -9.81 -15.59 28.04
C VAL A 493 -10.45 -16.00 29.37
N ALA A 494 -10.56 -15.07 30.33
CA ALA A 494 -11.18 -15.36 31.62
C ALA A 494 -12.62 -15.84 31.49
N ARG A 495 -13.43 -15.20 30.66
CA ARG A 495 -14.82 -15.62 30.40
C ARG A 495 -14.91 -17.03 29.79
N SER A 496 -14.02 -17.36 28.88
CA SER A 496 -14.00 -18.68 28.24
C SER A 496 -13.56 -19.78 29.19
N LEU A 497 -12.53 -19.53 30.01
CA LEU A 497 -12.10 -20.44 31.07
C LEU A 497 -13.20 -20.67 32.14
N ALA A 498 -13.96 -19.61 32.51
CA ALA A 498 -15.07 -19.71 33.45
C ALA A 498 -16.22 -20.60 32.91
N ARG A 499 -16.34 -20.76 31.59
CA ARG A 499 -17.26 -21.73 30.97
C ARG A 499 -16.73 -23.17 30.94
N GLY A 500 -15.52 -23.40 31.50
CA GLY A 500 -14.86 -24.71 31.49
C GLY A 500 -14.25 -25.09 30.13
N GLU A 501 -14.03 -24.14 29.25
CA GLU A 501 -13.48 -24.37 27.92
C GLU A 501 -11.93 -24.37 27.95
N HIS A 502 -11.30 -25.09 27.03
CA HIS A 502 -9.90 -24.87 26.69
C HIS A 502 -9.78 -23.54 25.91
N VAL A 503 -8.74 -22.78 26.14
CA VAL A 503 -8.52 -21.49 25.47
C VAL A 503 -7.17 -21.48 24.79
N LEU A 504 -7.12 -21.04 23.52
CA LEU A 504 -5.91 -20.74 22.77
C LEU A 504 -5.90 -19.24 22.45
N ALA A 505 -5.20 -18.44 23.24
CA ALA A 505 -4.98 -17.03 22.94
C ALA A 505 -3.88 -16.92 21.86
N LEU A 506 -4.24 -16.45 20.68
CA LEU A 506 -3.43 -16.59 19.45
C LEU A 506 -3.06 -15.22 18.87
N ASP A 507 -1.77 -15.02 18.60
CA ASP A 507 -1.27 -13.94 17.75
C ASP A 507 -0.96 -14.49 16.36
N LEU A 508 -1.72 -14.03 15.38
CA LEU A 508 -1.46 -14.25 13.95
C LEU A 508 -0.52 -13.18 13.43
N LEU A 509 0.05 -13.39 12.24
CA LEU A 509 0.87 -12.39 11.56
C LEU A 509 0.18 -11.02 11.58
N PHE A 510 0.92 -9.97 11.95
CA PHE A 510 0.48 -8.57 12.12
C PHE A 510 -0.42 -8.30 13.33
N PHE A 511 -0.50 -9.22 14.28
CA PHE A 511 -1.17 -9.01 15.57
C PHE A 511 -0.21 -9.26 16.73
N GLY A 512 -0.36 -8.51 17.80
CA GLY A 512 0.39 -8.68 19.02
C GLY A 512 1.91 -8.72 18.83
N GLU A 513 2.56 -9.78 19.28
CA GLU A 513 4.01 -9.96 19.12
C GLU A 513 4.43 -10.43 17.71
N MET A 514 3.46 -10.78 16.85
CA MET A 514 3.72 -11.16 15.46
C MET A 514 3.72 -9.95 14.51
N VAL A 515 3.82 -8.74 15.04
CA VAL A 515 4.06 -7.52 14.24
C VAL A 515 5.56 -7.40 13.97
N PRO A 516 5.99 -7.28 12.70
CA PRO A 516 7.39 -7.04 12.36
C PRO A 516 7.90 -5.73 12.94
N GLU A 517 9.21 -5.64 13.18
CA GLU A 517 9.86 -4.36 13.46
C GLU A 517 9.67 -3.43 12.26
N GLN A 518 9.20 -2.23 12.53
CA GLN A 518 9.15 -1.18 11.52
C GLN A 518 10.43 -0.34 11.65
N PRO A 519 11.23 -0.26 10.59
CA PRO A 519 12.30 0.72 10.56
C PRO A 519 11.69 2.12 10.63
N VAL A 520 12.31 2.99 11.41
CA VAL A 520 11.93 4.40 11.46
C VAL A 520 12.47 5.05 10.20
N SER A 521 11.59 5.50 9.31
CA SER A 521 12.01 6.34 8.17
C SER A 521 12.57 7.66 8.71
N PRO A 522 13.75 8.09 8.28
CA PRO A 522 14.33 9.35 8.72
C PRO A 522 13.51 10.60 8.37
N GLY A 523 12.54 10.48 7.46
CA GLY A 523 11.68 11.57 6.98
C GLY A 523 10.19 11.45 7.32
N ALA A 524 9.79 10.49 8.18
CA ALA A 524 8.38 10.18 8.46
C ALA A 524 7.62 11.23 9.31
N ASP A 525 8.05 12.47 9.33
CA ASP A 525 7.34 13.59 9.98
C ASP A 525 6.36 14.31 9.01
N LEU A 526 5.74 13.54 8.12
CA LEU A 526 4.72 14.05 7.20
C LEU A 526 3.36 14.21 7.90
N GLY A 527 3.29 15.13 8.90
CA GLY A 527 2.03 15.74 9.33
C GLY A 527 0.96 14.83 9.95
N VAL A 528 1.28 13.62 10.36
CA VAL A 528 0.38 12.76 11.12
C VAL A 528 0.47 13.16 12.59
N ASP A 529 -0.68 13.44 13.21
CA ASP A 529 -0.79 13.78 14.62
C ASP A 529 0.02 12.82 15.50
N ALA A 530 1.19 13.26 15.95
CA ALA A 530 2.13 12.47 16.77
C ALA A 530 1.55 12.09 18.15
N THR A 531 0.33 12.56 18.49
CA THR A 531 -0.35 12.23 19.74
C THR A 531 -1.12 10.91 19.68
N ALA A 532 -1.51 10.44 18.48
CA ALA A 532 -2.02 9.10 18.29
C ALA A 532 -0.81 8.18 18.05
N ARG A 533 -0.36 7.45 19.07
CA ARG A 533 0.56 6.32 18.84
C ARG A 533 -0.16 5.34 17.91
N PRO A 534 0.20 5.24 16.61
CA PRO A 534 -0.46 4.28 15.74
C PRO A 534 -0.23 2.90 16.35
N GLN A 535 -1.28 2.11 16.46
CA GLN A 535 -1.12 0.69 16.76
C GLN A 535 -0.11 0.16 15.73
N ARG A 536 0.96 -0.47 16.23
CA ARG A 536 1.96 -1.06 15.33
C ARG A 536 1.28 -2.19 14.58
N THR A 537 0.91 -1.95 13.33
CA THR A 537 0.20 -2.92 12.48
C THR A 537 1.12 -3.60 11.47
N GLY A 538 2.37 -3.15 11.35
CA GLY A 538 3.25 -3.61 10.27
C GLY A 538 2.76 -3.16 8.89
N ALA A 539 2.14 -1.97 8.79
CA ALA A 539 1.47 -1.48 7.59
C ALA A 539 2.34 -1.49 6.32
N ASN A 540 3.62 -1.12 6.43
CA ASN A 540 4.54 -1.14 5.29
C ASN A 540 4.74 -2.57 4.74
N TYR A 541 4.91 -3.57 5.61
CA TYR A 541 5.00 -4.96 5.17
C TYR A 541 3.68 -5.48 4.60
N GLN A 542 2.54 -5.06 5.15
CA GLN A 542 1.22 -5.41 4.62
C GLN A 542 0.99 -4.79 3.24
N MET A 543 1.46 -3.58 3.03
CA MET A 543 1.46 -2.91 1.73
C MET A 543 2.28 -3.71 0.71
N LEU A 544 3.52 -4.10 1.04
CA LEU A 544 4.36 -4.94 0.17
C LEU A 544 3.74 -6.32 -0.10
N VAL A 545 3.04 -6.92 0.87
CA VAL A 545 2.26 -8.15 0.65
C VAL A 545 1.20 -7.93 -0.44
N ASN A 546 0.47 -6.82 -0.39
CA ASN A 546 -0.52 -6.46 -1.42
C ASN A 546 0.14 -6.20 -2.77
N THR A 547 1.26 -5.47 -2.79
CA THR A 547 2.02 -5.13 -4.01
C THR A 547 2.49 -6.40 -4.75
N LEU A 548 2.96 -7.40 -4.01
CA LEU A 548 3.41 -8.69 -4.54
C LEU A 548 2.28 -9.70 -4.83
N GLY A 549 1.02 -9.25 -4.75
CA GLY A 549 -0.15 -10.01 -5.18
C GLY A 549 -0.68 -11.02 -4.19
N ALA A 550 -0.27 -10.96 -2.92
CA ALA A 550 -0.93 -11.65 -1.82
C ALA A 550 -1.94 -10.70 -1.12
N ARG A 551 -2.59 -11.17 -0.07
CA ARG A 551 -3.48 -10.36 0.77
C ARG A 551 -3.24 -10.72 2.25
N PRO A 552 -2.94 -9.75 3.11
CA PRO A 552 -2.75 -10.01 4.54
C PRO A 552 -3.92 -10.74 5.17
N LEU A 553 -5.16 -10.31 4.90
CA LEU A 553 -6.37 -10.96 5.40
C LEU A 553 -6.47 -12.43 4.96
N GLY A 554 -6.08 -12.73 3.71
CA GLY A 554 -6.08 -14.10 3.20
C GLY A 554 -5.04 -15.00 3.88
N ILE A 555 -3.85 -14.45 4.18
CA ILE A 555 -2.79 -15.13 4.94
C ILE A 555 -3.28 -15.40 6.36
N GLN A 556 -3.82 -14.41 7.04
CA GLN A 556 -4.30 -14.53 8.43
C GLN A 556 -5.46 -15.53 8.56
N ALA A 557 -6.42 -15.49 7.63
CA ALA A 557 -7.51 -16.47 7.59
C ALA A 557 -6.98 -17.90 7.35
N SER A 558 -5.98 -18.05 6.49
CA SER A 558 -5.33 -19.34 6.22
C SER A 558 -4.58 -19.88 7.44
N HIS A 559 -3.86 -19.02 8.15
CA HIS A 559 -3.14 -19.39 9.37
C HIS A 559 -4.11 -19.77 10.49
N LEU A 560 -5.20 -19.01 10.69
CA LEU A 560 -6.24 -19.36 11.65
C LEU A 560 -6.81 -20.75 11.36
N LEU A 561 -7.14 -21.05 10.12
CA LEU A 561 -7.62 -22.36 9.69
C LEU A 561 -6.56 -23.45 9.87
N GLY A 562 -5.29 -23.16 9.59
CA GLY A 562 -4.18 -24.08 9.83
C GLY A 562 -4.01 -24.45 11.29
N VAL A 563 -4.08 -23.46 12.19
CA VAL A 563 -4.03 -23.67 13.66
C VAL A 563 -5.27 -24.40 14.15
N ALA A 564 -6.46 -24.08 13.63
CA ALA A 564 -7.70 -24.80 13.99
C ALA A 564 -7.62 -26.29 13.60
N ARG A 565 -7.12 -26.61 12.40
CA ARG A 565 -6.87 -28.00 11.96
C ARG A 565 -5.80 -28.70 12.81
N TRP A 566 -4.72 -28.01 13.18
CA TRP A 566 -3.72 -28.54 14.09
C TRP A 566 -4.35 -28.88 15.46
N ALA A 567 -5.18 -27.99 15.99
CA ALA A 567 -5.85 -28.21 17.26
C ALA A 567 -6.77 -29.44 17.23
N THR A 568 -7.50 -29.69 16.15
CA THR A 568 -8.36 -30.87 16.00
C THR A 568 -7.57 -32.15 15.70
N GLY A 569 -6.57 -32.08 14.81
CA GLY A 569 -5.83 -33.26 14.35
C GLY A 569 -4.73 -33.71 15.30
N VAL A 570 -3.93 -32.79 15.84
CA VAL A 570 -2.75 -33.10 16.66
C VAL A 570 -3.06 -32.99 18.16
N ALA A 571 -3.79 -31.96 18.58
CA ALA A 571 -4.13 -31.75 19.97
C ALA A 571 -5.46 -32.46 20.39
N GLY A 572 -6.14 -33.14 19.47
CA GLY A 572 -7.29 -33.97 19.72
C GLY A 572 -8.59 -33.23 20.09
N GLN A 573 -8.69 -31.96 19.83
CA GLN A 573 -9.88 -31.16 20.11
C GLN A 573 -11.00 -31.45 19.09
N ARG A 574 -12.21 -31.71 19.58
CA ARG A 574 -13.34 -32.09 18.71
C ARG A 574 -14.11 -30.92 18.16
N ARG A 575 -14.13 -29.79 18.88
CA ARG A 575 -14.87 -28.58 18.52
C ARG A 575 -14.00 -27.35 18.72
N VAL A 576 -13.89 -26.52 17.69
CA VAL A 576 -13.14 -25.27 17.72
C VAL A 576 -14.11 -24.10 17.58
N ARG A 577 -14.05 -23.16 18.51
CA ARG A 577 -14.76 -21.89 18.50
C ARG A 577 -13.76 -20.78 18.32
N VAL A 578 -14.19 -19.65 17.79
CA VAL A 578 -13.36 -18.44 17.66
C VAL A 578 -14.10 -17.27 18.33
N GLU A 579 -13.46 -16.60 19.26
CA GLU A 579 -13.92 -15.35 19.85
C GLU A 579 -12.96 -14.23 19.46
N THR A 580 -13.51 -13.11 18.95
CA THR A 580 -12.72 -11.96 18.48
C THR A 580 -13.14 -10.70 19.21
N THR A 581 -12.18 -9.76 19.37
CA THR A 581 -12.45 -8.41 19.86
C THR A 581 -11.78 -7.42 18.92
N GLY A 582 -12.60 -6.56 18.32
CA GLY A 582 -12.18 -5.55 17.35
C GLY A 582 -12.51 -5.93 15.89
N VAL A 583 -12.47 -4.94 15.01
CA VAL A 583 -12.91 -5.07 13.61
C VAL A 583 -11.95 -5.87 12.74
N ARG A 584 -10.65 -5.81 13.06
CA ARG A 584 -9.60 -6.51 12.30
C ARG A 584 -9.72 -8.01 12.47
N THR A 585 -9.74 -8.49 13.72
CA THR A 585 -9.88 -9.90 14.05
C THR A 585 -11.26 -10.45 13.73
N GLN A 586 -12.33 -9.64 13.79
CA GLN A 586 -13.65 -9.99 13.27
C GLN A 586 -13.55 -10.46 11.81
N MET A 587 -12.90 -9.67 10.96
CA MET A 587 -12.81 -9.97 9.53
C MET A 587 -11.96 -11.22 9.26
N VAL A 588 -10.89 -11.43 10.02
CA VAL A 588 -10.09 -12.66 9.94
C VAL A 588 -10.95 -13.90 10.24
N ALA A 589 -11.71 -13.87 11.32
CA ALA A 589 -12.55 -14.99 11.71
C ALA A 589 -13.71 -15.24 10.72
N LEU A 590 -14.36 -14.18 10.23
CA LEU A 590 -15.41 -14.29 9.22
C LEU A 590 -14.89 -14.81 7.90
N ALA A 591 -13.74 -14.32 7.42
CA ALA A 591 -13.10 -14.80 6.20
C ALA A 591 -12.74 -16.28 6.32
N ALA A 592 -12.14 -16.69 7.43
CA ALA A 592 -11.81 -18.10 7.69
C ALA A 592 -13.07 -19.00 7.70
N ALA A 593 -14.12 -18.61 8.43
CA ALA A 593 -15.37 -19.37 8.50
C ALA A 593 -16.10 -19.41 7.14
N ALA A 594 -16.08 -18.32 6.37
CA ALA A 594 -16.68 -18.27 5.04
C ALA A 594 -15.93 -19.15 4.03
N LEU A 595 -14.61 -19.22 4.12
CA LEU A 595 -13.77 -20.07 3.26
C LEU A 595 -13.92 -21.55 3.58
N GLU A 596 -13.86 -21.93 4.87
CA GLU A 596 -13.93 -23.32 5.35
C GLU A 596 -14.90 -23.49 6.52
N SER A 597 -16.19 -23.45 6.24
CA SER A 597 -17.28 -23.42 7.22
C SER A 597 -17.41 -24.65 8.15
N ARG A 598 -16.60 -25.70 7.97
CA ARG A 598 -16.58 -26.88 8.82
C ARG A 598 -15.38 -26.92 9.78
N ALA A 599 -14.43 -26.02 9.62
CA ALA A 599 -13.24 -25.97 10.48
C ALA A 599 -13.51 -25.26 11.82
N ILE A 600 -14.55 -24.43 11.87
CA ILE A 600 -14.92 -23.61 13.02
C ILE A 600 -16.41 -23.78 13.29
N ASP A 601 -16.80 -24.18 14.51
CA ASP A 601 -18.21 -24.43 14.89
C ASP A 601 -18.97 -23.12 15.15
N ARG A 602 -18.28 -22.13 15.74
CA ARG A 602 -18.88 -20.86 16.14
C ARG A 602 -17.88 -19.73 16.09
N VAL A 603 -18.32 -18.56 15.62
CA VAL A 603 -17.61 -17.28 15.73
C VAL A 603 -18.44 -16.33 16.60
N VAL A 604 -17.81 -15.69 17.59
CA VAL A 604 -18.39 -14.61 18.39
C VAL A 604 -17.49 -13.40 18.26
N SER A 605 -18.01 -12.29 17.74
CA SER A 605 -17.25 -11.07 17.52
C SER A 605 -17.78 -9.95 18.42
N ARG A 606 -16.88 -9.35 19.21
CA ARG A 606 -17.12 -8.16 20.05
C ARG A 606 -16.48 -6.95 19.42
N GLU A 607 -17.02 -5.77 19.71
CA GLU A 607 -16.58 -4.50 19.10
C GLU A 607 -16.55 -4.59 17.56
N ALA A 608 -17.53 -5.29 17.03
CA ALA A 608 -17.63 -5.64 15.63
C ALA A 608 -18.24 -4.52 14.80
N MET A 609 -17.76 -4.35 13.57
CA MET A 609 -18.42 -3.48 12.60
C MET A 609 -19.57 -4.23 11.91
N PRO A 610 -20.69 -3.54 11.60
CA PRO A 610 -21.82 -4.16 10.92
C PRO A 610 -21.60 -4.31 9.41
N SER A 611 -20.70 -3.53 8.83
CA SER A 611 -20.40 -3.49 7.40
C SER A 611 -19.00 -2.92 7.17
N LEU A 612 -18.32 -3.35 6.11
CA LEU A 612 -17.08 -2.76 5.63
C LEU A 612 -17.24 -1.29 5.20
N ARG A 613 -18.49 -0.84 4.99
CA ARG A 613 -18.80 0.57 4.76
C ARG A 613 -18.33 1.48 5.90
N HIS A 614 -18.25 0.94 7.13
CA HIS A 614 -17.68 1.62 8.28
C HIS A 614 -16.29 2.22 7.98
N LEU A 615 -15.44 1.51 7.22
CA LEU A 615 -14.10 2.01 6.86
C LEU A 615 -14.16 3.31 6.04
N LEU A 616 -15.15 3.42 5.15
CA LEU A 616 -15.38 4.62 4.34
C LEU A 616 -16.02 5.76 5.16
N ASP A 617 -17.02 5.44 5.98
CA ASP A 617 -17.83 6.44 6.69
C ASP A 617 -17.01 7.06 7.83
N GLU A 618 -16.26 6.27 8.60
CA GLU A 618 -15.39 6.71 9.69
C GLU A 618 -13.97 7.12 9.23
N ARG A 619 -13.72 7.12 7.95
CA ARG A 619 -12.41 7.47 7.39
C ARG A 619 -11.27 6.68 8.05
N VAL A 620 -11.43 5.38 8.22
CA VAL A 620 -10.38 4.55 8.81
C VAL A 620 -9.16 4.56 7.89
N GLN A 621 -8.02 4.99 8.41
CA GLN A 621 -6.78 5.06 7.62
C GLN A 621 -6.22 3.66 7.35
N PHE A 622 -5.56 3.47 6.21
CA PHE A 622 -4.90 2.21 5.84
C PHE A 622 -4.00 1.69 6.98
N ARG A 623 -3.18 2.55 7.58
CA ARG A 623 -2.21 2.17 8.63
C ARG A 623 -2.85 1.66 9.91
N VAL A 624 -4.14 1.89 10.13
CA VAL A 624 -4.89 1.40 11.31
C VAL A 624 -5.35 -0.04 11.15
N ALA A 625 -5.80 -0.42 9.95
CA ALA A 625 -6.35 -1.75 9.66
C ALA A 625 -5.98 -2.21 8.24
N PRO A 626 -4.68 -2.34 7.90
CA PRO A 626 -4.22 -2.54 6.53
C PRO A 626 -4.81 -3.78 5.85
N GLU A 627 -5.00 -4.87 6.59
CA GLU A 627 -5.54 -6.13 6.07
C GLU A 627 -6.97 -6.04 5.58
N LEU A 628 -7.72 -5.01 5.99
CA LEU A 628 -9.12 -4.85 5.59
C LEU A 628 -9.28 -4.22 4.20
N PHE A 629 -8.23 -3.56 3.69
CA PHE A 629 -8.26 -2.87 2.40
C PHE A 629 -7.86 -3.80 1.23
N CYS A 630 -8.47 -4.99 1.17
CA CYS A 630 -8.25 -5.89 0.04
C CYS A 630 -8.99 -5.38 -1.21
N LEU A 631 -8.29 -5.39 -2.35
CA LEU A 631 -8.87 -5.06 -3.66
C LEU A 631 -10.11 -5.92 -3.94
N ASP A 632 -11.20 -5.29 -4.33
CA ASP A 632 -12.52 -5.87 -4.59
C ASP A 632 -13.28 -6.37 -3.34
N LEU A 633 -12.75 -6.28 -2.12
CA LEU A 633 -13.39 -6.93 -0.96
C LEU A 633 -14.80 -6.38 -0.71
N TYR A 634 -14.96 -5.07 -0.50
CA TYR A 634 -16.27 -4.48 -0.25
C TYR A 634 -17.16 -4.50 -1.49
N LYS A 635 -16.58 -4.44 -2.68
CA LYS A 635 -17.33 -4.57 -3.93
C LYS A 635 -18.07 -5.91 -4.04
N GLU A 636 -17.41 -7.01 -3.69
CA GLU A 636 -17.91 -8.36 -3.90
C GLU A 636 -18.56 -8.94 -2.63
N PHE A 637 -18.02 -8.60 -1.46
CA PHE A 637 -18.42 -9.12 -0.17
C PHE A 637 -18.59 -7.99 0.86
N ASP A 638 -19.48 -8.22 1.81
CA ASP A 638 -19.62 -7.42 3.02
C ASP A 638 -19.82 -8.37 4.20
N VAL A 639 -19.90 -7.87 5.43
CA VAL A 639 -20.05 -8.65 6.65
C VAL A 639 -21.25 -9.61 6.60
N ASP A 640 -22.39 -9.15 6.07
CA ASP A 640 -23.60 -9.97 5.90
C ASP A 640 -23.37 -11.15 4.95
N ARG A 641 -22.71 -10.93 3.83
CA ARG A 641 -22.43 -11.97 2.83
C ARG A 641 -21.42 -12.99 3.34
N LEU A 642 -20.38 -12.52 4.03
CA LEU A 642 -19.40 -13.42 4.67
C LEU A 642 -20.07 -14.26 5.75
N THR A 643 -20.98 -13.67 6.55
CA THR A 643 -21.77 -14.38 7.56
C THR A 643 -22.64 -15.46 6.91
N ALA A 644 -23.32 -15.16 5.82
CA ALA A 644 -24.14 -16.14 5.10
C ALA A 644 -23.29 -17.27 4.48
N LEU A 645 -22.09 -16.97 3.98
CA LEU A 645 -21.17 -17.99 3.46
C LEU A 645 -20.57 -18.87 4.55
N ALA A 646 -20.45 -18.36 5.76
CA ALA A 646 -19.91 -19.12 6.90
C ALA A 646 -20.81 -20.28 7.35
N GLU A 647 -22.10 -20.31 6.99
CA GLU A 647 -22.98 -21.44 7.36
C GLU A 647 -22.40 -22.78 6.92
N PRO A 648 -22.42 -23.81 7.78
CA PRO A 648 -23.18 -23.95 9.04
C PRO A 648 -22.48 -23.37 10.28
N THR A 649 -21.33 -22.71 10.21
CA THR A 649 -20.70 -22.03 11.34
C THR A 649 -21.67 -21.00 11.93
N ALA A 650 -21.97 -21.07 13.22
CA ALA A 650 -22.82 -20.10 13.89
C ALA A 650 -22.01 -18.80 14.12
N VAL A 651 -22.47 -17.69 13.55
CA VAL A 651 -21.84 -16.37 13.71
C VAL A 651 -22.72 -15.47 14.59
N HIS A 652 -22.11 -14.87 15.61
CA HIS A 652 -22.77 -13.92 16.52
C HIS A 652 -21.92 -12.66 16.66
N HIS A 653 -22.57 -11.50 16.59
CA HIS A 653 -21.96 -10.20 16.84
C HIS A 653 -22.52 -9.64 18.15
N GLU A 654 -21.65 -9.40 19.14
CA GLU A 654 -22.00 -8.81 20.44
C GLU A 654 -21.50 -7.37 20.51
N GLY A 655 -22.39 -6.44 20.93
CA GLY A 655 -22.03 -5.08 21.24
C GLY A 655 -21.61 -4.22 20.04
N GLY A 656 -22.17 -4.46 18.87
CA GLY A 656 -22.00 -3.57 17.73
C GLY A 656 -22.51 -2.17 18.09
N ARG A 657 -21.65 -1.12 18.05
CA ARG A 657 -22.14 0.24 18.03
C ARG A 657 -22.95 0.42 16.74
N PRO A 658 -24.14 1.05 16.82
CA PRO A 658 -25.01 1.24 15.67
C PRO A 658 -24.33 2.03 14.55
#